data_f0cb2eb079f1ea521abafbea5c76544c
#
_entry.id   f0cb2eb079f1ea521abafbea5c76544c
#
_cell.length_a   1.000
_cell.length_b   1.000
_cell.length_c   1.000
_cell.angle_alpha   90.00
_cell.angle_beta   90.00
_cell.angle_gamma   90.00
#
_symmetry.space_group_name_H-M   'P 1'
#
loop_
_entity.id
_entity.type
_entity.pdbx_description
1 polymer ?
#
loop_
_entity_poly.entity_id
_entity_poly.type
_entity_poly.pdbx_seq_one_letter_code
_entity_poly.pdbx_strand_id
1 'polypeptide(L)'
;MRKVLALLLCLTVVFQANARLVLTGVVTDKQDTKPVEGATVELLRLPDSTAVESIKSSSEGLFMLYKADTVSSYCLRIRHLIYKELTLSVPRKTSGMINNLGTLALEPAQFNLKEIVVKGVKVSVTELGDRTVYGIPEGIQKTSTDGVDVLRKIPSVQVDYLNEDITVNGKSNIKIEVDGISRDKGYLKRLHPSQISKMEIITSPSGKYDSDVDAVINVVTNPAMRYGLKGMAYLGAFPIAKESYVGLVNGSLDYGLEKISYYVAANGIVQNVGIQSDMTRTAGADIISQSGSQHVKVGMANVNLGFIYDPDENNDISFNLAYNNTGIDITNNSWYHNTLSGINSMYKTESTTNQSNGGLTSSLFYKHSFDKKTQHGLEAELKYYNSLGNQTETDFRNLYYDAADSLINQTLWQKELSKTNVKTLSGQTNYNLPFDSVYFFNVGINGNWNNYVTDNTSALPSVVDMNYTDGRLGGYAELSRTLTKGNLKVGSRFETSRVVINGSSPHTYYSLLPYVNGFWRLNPNNSIKLAYSRRVIRPSTDQLNPMVSAVDSQIIAKGNMNLIPAYRDNFQLTYNWKISHKSLVFNLSPQLFYENKTGLIQTILSKNTVTGLYESTPTNVSNGYEYGSALAVNSQLGPIMLNSNFRYTFYHIDAYLDQIAAMSRSSWNWNSFAMSQLPYNFNWMAMVNVSGPVLDGQTVSKNSMMYLLGLGKQFKNNSTLRLMVYNPFSNYFFRSTSTIRNNNFTQVSNNYLRKDYGFMLLYVYSFKLGNNMVERAKRTEDQQNSSNPMLKMPVGL
;
A
#
# COMPACT_ATOMS: atom_id res chain seq x y z
N MET A 1 -1.23 37.54 1.29
CA MET A 1 0.10 37.54 1.91
C MET A 1 0.13 38.06 3.36
N ARG A 2 -0.61 39.11 3.77
CA ARG A 2 -0.56 39.61 5.17
C ARG A 2 -1.20 38.68 6.24
N LYS A 3 -2.12 37.79 5.88
CA LYS A 3 -2.76 36.83 6.82
C LYS A 3 -1.95 35.55 7.07
N VAL A 4 -1.03 35.20 6.18
CA VAL A 4 -0.15 34.02 6.33
C VAL A 4 1.07 34.37 7.20
N LEU A 5 1.51 35.62 7.16
CA LEU A 5 2.59 36.11 8.01
C LEU A 5 2.18 36.22 9.49
N ALA A 6 0.90 36.48 9.77
CA ALA A 6 0.37 36.53 11.14
C ALA A 6 0.25 35.15 11.79
N LEU A 7 0.04 34.10 10.99
CA LEU A 7 -0.02 32.71 11.48
C LEU A 7 1.36 32.17 11.82
N LEU A 8 2.40 32.59 11.09
CA LEU A 8 3.80 32.25 11.34
C LEU A 8 4.37 32.97 12.57
N LEU A 9 3.83 34.14 12.93
CA LEU A 9 4.27 34.88 14.12
C LEU A 9 3.66 34.35 15.44
N CYS A 10 2.51 33.64 15.39
CA CYS A 10 1.91 33.02 16.58
C CYS A 10 2.58 31.72 17.01
N LEU A 11 3.49 31.16 16.22
CA LEU A 11 4.24 29.93 16.53
C LEU A 11 5.56 30.19 17.27
N THR A 12 5.89 31.44 17.58
CA THR A 12 7.17 31.80 18.24
C THR A 12 7.08 32.14 19.73
N VAL A 13 5.94 31.92 20.38
CA VAL A 13 5.81 32.20 21.81
C VAL A 13 5.45 30.92 22.55
N VAL A 14 6.41 30.29 23.15
CA VAL A 14 6.58 29.72 24.50
C VAL A 14 7.82 28.81 24.52
N PHE A 15 9.01 29.34 24.57
CA PHE A 15 10.16 28.65 25.16
C PHE A 15 10.48 29.32 26.51
N GLN A 16 10.01 28.72 27.58
CA GLN A 16 10.63 28.97 28.89
C GLN A 16 11.96 28.24 28.92
N ALA A 17 13.04 28.96 28.77
CA ALA A 17 14.40 28.44 28.90
C ALA A 17 14.67 28.17 30.39
N ASN A 18 14.47 26.91 30.81
CA ASN A 18 15.18 26.43 32.00
C ASN A 18 16.66 26.33 31.62
N ALA A 19 17.53 27.02 32.35
CA ALA A 19 18.98 26.96 32.20
C ALA A 19 19.47 25.52 32.46
N ARG A 20 19.74 24.75 31.39
CA ARG A 20 20.28 23.40 31.46
C ARG A 20 21.77 23.46 31.13
N LEU A 21 22.56 22.70 31.87
CA LEU A 21 23.97 22.53 31.61
C LEU A 21 24.16 21.54 30.44
N VAL A 22 24.87 21.97 29.41
CA VAL A 22 25.26 21.14 28.27
C VAL A 22 26.62 20.56 28.50
N LEU A 23 26.73 19.21 28.47
CA LEU A 23 28.00 18.49 28.57
C LEU A 23 28.44 18.03 27.18
N THR A 24 29.67 18.39 26.78
CA THR A 24 30.22 18.00 25.49
C THR A 24 31.59 17.35 25.66
N GLY A 25 32.02 16.54 24.70
CA GLY A 25 33.34 15.95 24.64
C GLY A 25 33.54 15.13 23.38
N VAL A 26 34.77 14.62 23.21
CA VAL A 26 35.15 13.75 22.09
C VAL A 26 35.65 12.44 22.63
N VAL A 27 35.12 11.33 22.19
CA VAL A 27 35.59 9.98 22.53
C VAL A 27 36.59 9.52 21.48
N THR A 28 37.82 9.17 21.94
CA THR A 28 38.90 8.70 21.05
C THR A 28 39.48 7.38 21.52
N ASP A 29 40.14 6.68 20.63
CA ASP A 29 41.00 5.54 20.96
C ASP A 29 42.29 6.03 21.65
N LYS A 30 42.71 5.38 22.73
CA LYS A 30 43.92 5.74 23.49
C LYS A 30 45.21 5.42 22.75
N GLN A 31 45.20 4.45 21.81
CA GLN A 31 46.43 4.01 21.11
C GLN A 31 46.70 4.83 19.85
N ASP A 32 45.67 5.10 19.04
CA ASP A 32 45.86 5.76 17.74
C ASP A 32 45.16 7.13 17.64
N THR A 33 44.54 7.60 18.75
CA THR A 33 43.83 8.89 18.87
C THR A 33 42.70 9.11 17.89
N LYS A 34 42.25 8.05 17.15
CA LYS A 34 41.14 8.15 16.23
C LYS A 34 39.82 8.29 16.97
N PRO A 35 38.85 9.01 16.39
CA PRO A 35 37.51 9.11 16.95
C PRO A 35 36.85 7.74 17.08
N VAL A 36 36.17 7.48 18.19
CA VAL A 36 35.39 6.26 18.43
C VAL A 36 33.93 6.56 18.16
N GLU A 37 33.43 6.02 17.06
CA GLU A 37 32.01 6.12 16.65
C GLU A 37 31.16 5.11 17.43
N GLY A 38 29.97 5.52 17.85
CA GLY A 38 28.98 4.63 18.44
C GLY A 38 29.22 4.25 19.89
N ALA A 39 30.18 4.86 20.57
CA ALA A 39 30.38 4.69 22.02
C ALA A 39 29.14 5.23 22.77
N THR A 40 28.58 4.42 23.66
CA THR A 40 27.45 4.80 24.50
C THR A 40 27.93 5.64 25.65
N VAL A 41 27.55 6.91 25.68
CA VAL A 41 27.92 7.88 26.75
C VAL A 41 26.69 8.08 27.63
N GLU A 42 26.76 7.67 28.87
CA GLU A 42 25.66 7.72 29.84
C GLU A 42 25.97 8.74 30.93
N LEU A 43 25.04 9.62 31.22
CA LEU A 43 25.09 10.55 32.36
C LEU A 43 24.32 9.95 33.52
N LEU A 44 25.02 9.67 34.59
CA LEU A 44 24.50 9.06 35.82
C LEU A 44 24.43 10.13 36.91
N ARG A 45 23.28 10.22 37.61
CA ARG A 45 23.18 11.09 38.82
C ARG A 45 23.70 10.38 40.05
N LEU A 46 24.48 11.09 40.84
CA LEU A 46 24.97 10.58 42.11
C LEU A 46 24.08 11.04 43.29
N PRO A 47 23.99 10.24 44.40
CA PRO A 47 24.74 9.02 44.68
C PRO A 47 24.10 7.71 44.15
N ASP A 48 22.85 7.72 43.65
CA ASP A 48 22.08 6.52 43.29
C ASP A 48 22.43 5.92 41.93
N SER A 49 23.34 6.56 41.18
CA SER A 49 23.76 6.15 39.81
C SER A 49 22.62 5.94 38.83
N THR A 50 21.51 6.68 38.97
CA THR A 50 20.42 6.64 38.02
C THR A 50 20.81 7.30 36.69
N ALA A 51 20.52 6.62 35.55
CA ALA A 51 20.81 7.17 34.24
C ALA A 51 19.84 8.32 33.92
N VAL A 52 20.36 9.52 33.72
CA VAL A 52 19.60 10.73 33.39
C VAL A 52 19.49 10.92 31.88
N GLU A 53 20.59 10.61 31.17
CA GLU A 53 20.65 10.71 29.70
C GLU A 53 21.70 9.72 29.16
N SER A 54 21.44 9.20 27.96
CA SER A 54 22.35 8.29 27.25
C SER A 54 22.38 8.65 25.77
N ILE A 55 23.57 8.73 25.18
CA ILE A 55 23.81 9.09 23.78
C ILE A 55 24.92 8.23 23.20
N LYS A 56 24.97 8.12 21.87
CA LYS A 56 26.12 7.55 21.15
C LYS A 56 26.99 8.64 20.57
N SER A 57 28.33 8.45 20.61
CA SER A 57 29.27 9.32 19.93
C SER A 57 29.08 9.27 18.40
N SER A 58 29.29 10.40 17.74
CA SER A 58 29.24 10.54 16.28
C SER A 58 30.40 9.84 15.58
N SER A 59 30.44 9.86 14.23
CA SER A 59 31.61 9.41 13.44
C SER A 59 32.89 10.17 13.73
N GLU A 60 32.79 11.39 14.29
CA GLU A 60 33.91 12.20 14.76
C GLU A 60 34.19 12.04 16.27
N GLY A 61 33.54 11.06 16.91
CA GLY A 61 33.66 10.79 18.34
C GLY A 61 32.93 11.82 19.24
N LEU A 62 32.22 12.80 18.67
CA LEU A 62 31.58 13.88 19.42
C LEU A 62 30.34 13.37 20.15
N PHE A 63 30.09 13.86 21.35
CA PHE A 63 28.84 13.68 22.08
C PHE A 63 28.42 14.98 22.75
N MET A 64 27.09 15.11 23.00
CA MET A 64 26.49 16.27 23.64
C MET A 64 25.25 15.86 24.45
N LEU A 65 25.29 16.11 25.77
CA LEU A 65 24.21 15.78 26.71
C LEU A 65 23.57 17.07 27.23
N TYR A 66 22.26 17.10 27.37
CA TYR A 66 21.48 18.31 27.62
C TYR A 66 20.66 18.28 28.93
N LYS A 67 20.60 17.13 29.60
CA LYS A 67 19.74 16.94 30.77
C LYS A 67 20.40 17.16 32.13
N ALA A 68 21.65 17.57 32.14
CA ALA A 68 22.31 17.91 33.39
C ALA A 68 21.72 19.20 34.02
N ASP A 69 21.41 19.19 35.30
CA ASP A 69 21.13 20.38 36.07
C ASP A 69 22.39 20.90 36.73
N THR A 70 22.34 22.12 37.26
CA THR A 70 23.52 22.77 37.90
C THR A 70 23.67 22.42 39.39
N VAL A 71 22.72 21.67 39.96
CA VAL A 71 22.67 21.37 41.41
C VAL A 71 23.16 19.97 41.73
N SER A 72 22.79 18.99 40.89
CA SER A 72 23.13 17.57 41.08
C SER A 72 24.61 17.26 40.76
N SER A 73 25.16 16.23 41.36
CA SER A 73 26.47 15.68 41.02
C SER A 73 26.29 14.54 40.01
N TYR A 74 27.15 14.49 39.01
CA TYR A 74 27.06 13.53 37.92
C TYR A 74 28.32 12.71 37.71
N CYS A 75 28.16 11.52 37.21
CA CYS A 75 29.19 10.63 36.71
C CYS A 75 28.92 10.31 35.25
N LEU A 76 29.94 10.36 34.39
CA LEU A 76 29.84 9.95 32.99
C LEU A 76 30.39 8.53 32.85
N ARG A 77 29.62 7.64 32.26
CA ARG A 77 30.03 6.27 31.95
C ARG A 77 30.00 6.09 30.43
N ILE A 78 31.15 5.66 29.88
CA ILE A 78 31.32 5.44 28.44
C ILE A 78 31.57 3.97 28.19
N ARG A 79 30.77 3.36 27.35
CA ARG A 79 30.84 1.95 26.96
C ARG A 79 30.90 1.78 25.46
N HIS A 80 31.75 0.88 25.00
CA HIS A 80 31.82 0.48 23.61
C HIS A 80 32.25 -0.99 23.51
N LEU A 81 31.79 -1.67 22.45
CA LEU A 81 31.92 -3.13 22.30
C LEU A 81 33.38 -3.61 22.35
N ILE A 82 34.31 -2.83 21.80
CA ILE A 82 35.75 -3.19 21.68
C ILE A 82 36.66 -2.41 22.61
N TYR A 83 36.10 -1.63 23.55
CA TYR A 83 36.90 -0.85 24.53
C TYR A 83 36.48 -1.19 25.95
N LYS A 84 37.45 -0.99 26.90
CA LYS A 84 37.11 -1.06 28.32
C LYS A 84 36.19 0.08 28.71
N GLU A 85 35.28 -0.19 29.64
CA GLU A 85 34.39 0.83 30.20
C GLU A 85 35.21 1.96 30.86
N LEU A 86 34.86 3.21 30.53
CA LEU A 86 35.46 4.39 31.17
C LEU A 86 34.38 5.08 32.01
N THR A 87 34.68 5.30 33.29
CA THR A 87 33.82 6.02 34.21
C THR A 87 34.59 7.21 34.80
N LEU A 88 34.01 8.41 34.76
CA LEU A 88 34.62 9.64 35.30
C LEU A 88 33.57 10.53 35.95
N SER A 89 33.94 11.20 37.04
CA SER A 89 33.09 12.20 37.69
C SER A 89 33.09 13.49 36.88
N VAL A 90 31.87 14.04 36.68
CA VAL A 90 31.71 15.31 35.95
C VAL A 90 32.03 16.46 36.88
N PRO A 91 33.03 17.32 36.59
CA PRO A 91 33.36 18.46 37.43
C PRO A 91 32.18 19.44 37.53
N ARG A 92 31.88 19.88 38.76
CA ARG A 92 30.86 20.88 39.01
C ARG A 92 31.32 22.22 38.45
N LYS A 93 30.56 22.81 37.51
CA LYS A 93 30.88 24.13 36.96
C LYS A 93 29.95 25.16 37.55
N THR A 94 30.54 26.22 38.12
CA THR A 94 29.77 27.31 38.78
C THR A 94 29.42 28.47 37.84
N SER A 95 29.91 28.45 36.58
CA SER A 95 29.61 29.48 35.60
C SER A 95 29.69 28.96 34.18
N GLY A 96 28.71 29.32 33.35
CA GLY A 96 28.61 28.97 31.92
C GLY A 96 27.65 27.80 31.62
N MET A 97 26.92 27.88 30.49
CA MET A 97 25.96 26.86 30.08
C MET A 97 26.59 25.60 29.47
N ILE A 98 27.84 25.65 29.02
CA ILE A 98 28.52 24.55 28.34
C ILE A 98 29.71 24.06 29.14
N ASN A 99 29.74 22.78 29.49
CA ASN A 99 30.88 22.13 30.12
C ASN A 99 31.50 21.17 29.11
N ASN A 100 32.66 21.58 28.55
CA ASN A 100 33.41 20.71 27.63
C ASN A 100 34.38 19.85 28.45
N LEU A 101 34.21 18.53 28.39
CA LEU A 101 35.00 17.52 29.08
C LEU A 101 36.27 17.14 28.33
N GLY A 102 36.50 17.76 27.16
CA GLY A 102 37.69 17.49 26.33
C GLY A 102 37.67 16.12 25.65
N THR A 103 38.89 15.58 25.44
CA THR A 103 39.06 14.27 24.79
C THR A 103 39.06 13.16 25.83
N LEU A 104 38.18 12.18 25.65
CA LEU A 104 37.98 11.03 26.53
C LEU A 104 38.50 9.77 25.82
N ALA A 105 39.71 9.32 26.21
CA ALA A 105 40.39 8.23 25.53
C ALA A 105 39.99 6.86 26.11
N LEU A 106 39.46 5.98 25.26
CA LEU A 106 39.09 4.61 25.62
C LEU A 106 40.26 3.64 25.38
N GLU A 107 40.47 2.74 26.31
CA GLU A 107 41.47 1.65 26.15
C GLU A 107 40.83 0.47 25.41
N PRO A 108 41.45 -0.04 24.31
CA PRO A 108 40.97 -1.25 23.65
C PRO A 108 40.88 -2.44 24.62
N ALA A 109 39.77 -3.15 24.57
CA ALA A 109 39.63 -4.39 25.32
C ALA A 109 40.29 -5.53 24.54
N GLN A 110 41.17 -6.30 25.18
CA GLN A 110 41.72 -7.51 24.57
C GLN A 110 40.64 -8.58 24.58
N PHE A 111 40.00 -8.81 23.45
CA PHE A 111 39.10 -9.94 23.24
C PHE A 111 39.83 -11.03 22.46
N ASN A 112 39.87 -12.23 23.00
CA ASN A 112 40.10 -13.42 22.20
C ASN A 112 38.88 -13.60 21.30
N LEU A 113 39.01 -13.26 20.03
CA LEU A 113 37.98 -13.40 19.03
C LEU A 113 37.67 -14.90 18.87
N LYS A 114 36.64 -15.37 19.57
CA LYS A 114 35.90 -16.51 19.10
C LYS A 114 35.21 -16.07 17.82
N GLU A 115 35.36 -16.86 16.77
CA GLU A 115 34.78 -16.70 15.46
C GLU A 115 33.36 -16.06 15.51
N ILE A 116 33.22 -14.84 15.00
CA ILE A 116 31.95 -14.16 14.93
C ILE A 116 31.17 -14.86 13.82
N VAL A 117 30.38 -15.84 14.18
CA VAL A 117 29.32 -16.34 13.32
C VAL A 117 28.34 -15.17 13.16
N VAL A 118 28.37 -14.52 12.01
CA VAL A 118 27.35 -13.55 11.59
C VAL A 118 26.03 -14.32 11.61
N LYS A 119 25.25 -14.16 12.66
CA LYS A 119 23.87 -14.64 12.70
C LYS A 119 23.11 -13.80 11.67
N GLY A 120 22.96 -14.33 10.47
CA GLY A 120 22.07 -13.75 9.47
C GLY A 120 20.71 -13.48 10.13
N VAL A 121 20.22 -12.27 9.99
CA VAL A 121 18.90 -11.88 10.54
C VAL A 121 17.85 -12.75 9.88
N LYS A 122 17.25 -13.66 10.63
CA LYS A 122 16.26 -14.60 10.12
C LYS A 122 15.01 -13.83 9.67
N VAL A 123 14.56 -14.07 8.45
CA VAL A 123 13.20 -13.69 8.03
C VAL A 123 12.23 -14.38 8.99
N SER A 124 11.56 -13.61 9.84
CA SER A 124 10.57 -14.15 10.75
C SER A 124 9.19 -14.03 10.12
N VAL A 125 8.60 -15.18 9.79
CA VAL A 125 7.18 -15.25 9.47
C VAL A 125 6.48 -15.89 10.65
N THR A 126 5.48 -15.21 11.19
CA THR A 126 4.68 -15.69 12.32
C THR A 126 3.21 -15.66 11.93
N GLU A 127 2.57 -16.81 12.01
CA GLU A 127 1.13 -16.90 11.83
C GLU A 127 0.41 -16.65 13.15
N LEU A 128 -0.51 -15.70 13.12
CA LEU A 128 -1.46 -15.42 14.18
C LEU A 128 -2.87 -15.80 13.68
N GLY A 129 -3.84 -15.81 14.58
CA GLY A 129 -5.18 -16.30 14.24
C GLY A 129 -5.84 -15.63 13.03
N ASP A 130 -5.71 -14.33 12.92
CA ASP A 130 -6.35 -13.54 11.88
C ASP A 130 -5.36 -12.95 10.84
N ARG A 131 -4.05 -13.02 11.08
CA ARG A 131 -3.02 -12.37 10.27
C ARG A 131 -1.74 -13.17 10.14
N THR A 132 -1.00 -12.88 9.07
CA THR A 132 0.38 -13.31 8.89
C THR A 132 1.30 -12.13 9.15
N VAL A 133 2.27 -12.29 10.03
CA VAL A 133 3.24 -11.25 10.42
C VAL A 133 4.57 -11.54 9.77
N TYR A 134 5.05 -10.61 8.95
CA TYR A 134 6.35 -10.64 8.30
C TYR A 134 7.29 -9.68 9.01
N GLY A 135 8.30 -10.19 9.72
CA GLY A 135 9.40 -9.36 10.21
C GLY A 135 10.23 -8.84 9.04
N ILE A 136 10.61 -7.57 9.09
CA ILE A 136 11.38 -6.93 8.00
C ILE A 136 12.87 -6.97 8.35
N PRO A 137 13.63 -7.93 7.78
CA PRO A 137 15.05 -8.05 8.05
C PRO A 137 15.84 -6.89 7.43
N GLU A 138 17.02 -6.63 7.98
CA GLU A 138 17.92 -5.57 7.53
C GLU A 138 18.23 -5.63 6.03
N GLY A 139 18.28 -6.85 5.44
CA GLY A 139 18.43 -7.04 4.00
C GLY A 139 17.30 -6.39 3.19
N ILE A 140 16.03 -6.57 3.60
CA ILE A 140 14.90 -5.90 2.96
C ILE A 140 14.98 -4.39 3.20
N GLN A 141 15.29 -3.93 4.43
CA GLN A 141 15.39 -2.51 4.74
C GLN A 141 16.45 -1.81 3.89
N LYS A 142 17.63 -2.39 3.73
CA LYS A 142 18.73 -1.84 2.92
C LYS A 142 18.48 -1.86 1.43
N THR A 143 17.67 -2.80 0.95
CA THR A 143 17.38 -2.95 -0.48
C THR A 143 16.05 -2.32 -0.90
N SER A 144 15.32 -1.70 0.01
CA SER A 144 14.07 -0.99 -0.28
C SER A 144 14.29 0.51 -0.29
N THR A 145 13.46 1.22 -1.07
CA THR A 145 13.46 2.69 -1.15
C THR A 145 12.54 3.33 -0.13
N ASP A 146 11.35 2.76 0.04
CA ASP A 146 10.28 3.26 0.89
C ASP A 146 9.36 2.12 1.36
N GLY A 147 8.29 2.44 2.06
CA GLY A 147 7.34 1.44 2.56
C GLY A 147 6.60 0.69 1.46
N VAL A 148 6.36 1.29 0.30
CA VAL A 148 5.73 0.63 -0.86
C VAL A 148 6.70 -0.38 -1.48
N ASP A 149 7.99 -0.05 -1.58
CA ASP A 149 9.00 -0.98 -2.08
C ASP A 149 9.26 -2.15 -1.12
N VAL A 150 9.07 -1.94 0.20
CA VAL A 150 9.04 -3.05 1.17
C VAL A 150 7.84 -3.98 0.91
N LEU A 151 6.64 -3.43 0.63
CA LEU A 151 5.46 -4.24 0.29
C LEU A 151 5.67 -5.15 -0.92
N ARG A 152 6.37 -4.68 -1.96
CA ARG A 152 6.71 -5.49 -3.15
C ARG A 152 7.48 -6.77 -2.84
N LYS A 153 8.13 -6.82 -1.67
CA LYS A 153 8.95 -7.94 -1.22
C LYS A 153 8.20 -8.90 -0.29
N ILE A 154 6.93 -8.59 0.03
CA ILE A 154 6.06 -9.45 0.85
C ILE A 154 5.33 -10.45 -0.07
N PRO A 155 5.36 -11.75 0.24
CA PRO A 155 4.94 -12.82 -0.69
C PRO A 155 3.50 -12.74 -1.18
N SER A 156 2.56 -12.40 -0.33
CA SER A 156 1.13 -12.34 -0.69
C SER A 156 0.71 -11.01 -1.32
N VAL A 157 1.63 -10.02 -1.37
CA VAL A 157 1.36 -8.67 -1.87
C VAL A 157 1.95 -8.49 -3.25
N GLN A 158 1.16 -7.93 -4.16
CA GLN A 158 1.61 -7.47 -5.46
C GLN A 158 1.44 -5.96 -5.52
N VAL A 159 2.42 -5.26 -6.03
CA VAL A 159 2.36 -3.81 -6.28
C VAL A 159 2.78 -3.57 -7.72
N ASP A 160 1.89 -3.03 -8.52
CA ASP A 160 2.18 -2.63 -9.89
C ASP A 160 3.28 -1.56 -9.91
N TYR A 161 4.14 -1.58 -10.95
CA TYR A 161 5.25 -0.64 -11.03
C TYR A 161 4.90 0.70 -11.67
N LEU A 162 3.83 0.76 -12.44
CA LEU A 162 3.42 1.97 -13.16
C LEU A 162 2.41 2.79 -12.37
N ASN A 163 1.32 2.17 -11.95
CA ASN A 163 0.22 2.81 -11.22
C ASN A 163 0.26 2.56 -9.71
N GLU A 164 1.17 1.68 -9.26
CA GLU A 164 1.35 1.28 -7.86
C GLU A 164 0.09 0.73 -7.20
N ASP A 165 -0.75 0.07 -7.98
CA ASP A 165 -1.91 -0.62 -7.45
C ASP A 165 -1.46 -1.83 -6.62
N ILE A 166 -2.06 -1.93 -5.43
CA ILE A 166 -1.70 -2.95 -4.45
C ILE A 166 -2.80 -4.01 -4.45
N THR A 167 -2.40 -5.28 -4.61
CA THR A 167 -3.31 -6.41 -4.43
C THR A 167 -2.73 -7.39 -3.41
N VAL A 168 -3.63 -8.08 -2.71
CA VAL A 168 -3.29 -9.17 -1.78
C VAL A 168 -3.99 -10.44 -2.23
N ASN A 169 -3.22 -11.46 -2.61
CA ASN A 169 -3.76 -12.70 -3.18
C ASN A 169 -4.71 -12.47 -4.38
N GLY A 170 -4.42 -11.45 -5.21
CA GLY A 170 -5.23 -11.07 -6.36
C GLY A 170 -6.48 -10.26 -6.06
N LYS A 171 -6.73 -9.87 -4.80
CA LYS A 171 -7.82 -8.98 -4.39
C LYS A 171 -7.35 -7.54 -4.34
N SER A 172 -8.18 -6.59 -4.76
CA SER A 172 -7.79 -5.19 -5.00
C SER A 172 -8.31 -4.18 -3.96
N ASN A 173 -9.41 -4.48 -3.26
CA ASN A 173 -9.92 -3.55 -2.25
C ASN A 173 -9.16 -3.72 -0.92
N ILE A 174 -7.99 -3.08 -0.85
CA ILE A 174 -7.03 -3.24 0.24
C ILE A 174 -7.05 -2.00 1.13
N LYS A 175 -7.30 -2.21 2.44
CA LYS A 175 -7.10 -1.16 3.44
C LYS A 175 -5.64 -1.17 3.90
N ILE A 176 -5.01 0.00 3.89
CA ILE A 176 -3.66 0.20 4.40
C ILE A 176 -3.75 0.85 5.77
N GLU A 177 -3.03 0.29 6.72
CA GLU A 177 -2.84 0.86 8.06
C GLU A 177 -1.36 1.01 8.37
N VAL A 178 -1.03 2.00 9.19
CA VAL A 178 0.29 2.15 9.81
C VAL A 178 0.07 2.30 11.30
N ASP A 179 0.61 1.36 12.08
CA ASP A 179 0.39 1.24 13.54
C ASP A 179 -1.11 1.18 13.91
N GLY A 180 -1.93 0.54 13.05
CA GLY A 180 -3.38 0.39 13.22
C GLY A 180 -4.20 1.61 12.79
N ILE A 181 -3.59 2.67 12.27
CA ILE A 181 -4.24 3.89 11.79
C ILE A 181 -4.36 3.84 10.28
N SER A 182 -5.56 4.10 9.74
CA SER A 182 -5.80 4.12 8.28
C SER A 182 -4.94 5.18 7.58
N ARG A 183 -4.22 4.79 6.53
CA ARG A 183 -3.32 5.66 5.76
C ARG A 183 -3.46 5.39 4.26
N ASP A 184 -2.99 6.34 3.44
CA ASP A 184 -2.92 6.20 1.99
C ASP A 184 -1.54 5.67 1.51
N LYS A 185 -1.41 5.40 0.22
CA LYS A 185 -0.15 5.00 -0.42
C LYS A 185 0.93 6.08 -0.26
N GLY A 186 0.55 7.35 -0.33
CA GLY A 186 1.47 8.48 -0.17
C GLY A 186 2.15 8.50 1.20
N TYR A 187 1.41 8.12 2.25
CA TYR A 187 1.97 7.96 3.58
C TYR A 187 3.01 6.83 3.65
N LEU A 188 2.80 5.70 2.95
CA LEU A 188 3.79 4.62 2.91
C LEU A 188 5.09 5.04 2.21
N LYS A 189 5.00 5.85 1.16
CA LYS A 189 6.18 6.40 0.47
C LYS A 189 7.04 7.30 1.35
N ARG A 190 6.45 7.89 2.39
CA ARG A 190 7.17 8.67 3.40
C ARG A 190 8.06 7.79 4.29
N LEU A 191 7.63 6.56 4.57
CA LEU A 191 8.29 5.70 5.53
C LEU A 191 9.63 5.20 4.97
N HIS A 192 10.72 5.60 5.62
CA HIS A 192 12.01 4.98 5.37
C HIS A 192 11.98 3.50 5.77
N PRO A 193 12.53 2.56 4.99
CA PRO A 193 12.46 1.13 5.28
C PRO A 193 12.95 0.72 6.68
N SER A 194 13.94 1.42 7.24
CA SER A 194 14.43 1.17 8.60
C SER A 194 13.43 1.53 9.70
N GLN A 195 12.42 2.33 9.41
CA GLN A 195 11.34 2.64 10.35
C GLN A 195 10.34 1.49 10.47
N ILE A 196 10.34 0.55 9.52
CA ILE A 196 9.40 -0.56 9.46
C ILE A 196 10.00 -1.76 10.19
N SER A 197 9.33 -2.22 11.26
CA SER A 197 9.74 -3.40 12.02
C SER A 197 9.12 -4.68 11.48
N LYS A 198 7.84 -4.63 11.13
CA LYS A 198 7.08 -5.76 10.61
C LYS A 198 5.90 -5.31 9.75
N MET A 199 5.37 -6.22 8.95
CA MET A 199 4.12 -6.06 8.21
C MET A 199 3.15 -7.16 8.57
N GLU A 200 1.90 -6.79 8.82
CA GLU A 200 0.82 -7.70 9.16
C GLU A 200 -0.16 -7.76 8.00
N ILE A 201 -0.38 -8.94 7.46
CA ILE A 201 -1.29 -9.16 6.33
C ILE A 201 -2.52 -9.92 6.84
N ILE A 202 -3.68 -9.30 6.75
CA ILE A 202 -4.97 -9.86 7.17
C ILE A 202 -5.76 -10.18 5.91
N THR A 203 -5.88 -11.46 5.57
CA THR A 203 -6.58 -11.94 4.36
C THR A 203 -8.05 -12.24 4.58
N SER A 204 -8.51 -12.24 5.83
CA SER A 204 -9.91 -12.39 6.22
C SER A 204 -10.22 -11.35 7.30
N PRO A 205 -10.43 -10.07 6.90
CA PRO A 205 -10.65 -8.99 7.84
C PRO A 205 -11.88 -9.20 8.70
N SER A 206 -11.82 -8.79 9.96
CA SER A 206 -12.94 -8.87 10.92
C SER A 206 -13.99 -7.78 10.65
N GLY A 207 -15.08 -7.78 11.44
CA GLY A 207 -16.14 -6.76 11.34
C GLY A 207 -15.71 -5.32 11.67
N LYS A 208 -14.53 -5.12 12.26
CA LYS A 208 -13.91 -3.81 12.46
C LYS A 208 -13.75 -3.03 11.15
N TYR A 209 -13.48 -3.75 10.07
CA TYR A 209 -13.24 -3.16 8.75
C TYR A 209 -14.52 -3.04 7.95
N ASP A 210 -14.55 -2.10 7.01
CA ASP A 210 -15.69 -1.93 6.11
C ASP A 210 -16.00 -3.23 5.36
N SER A 211 -17.27 -3.43 5.07
CA SER A 211 -17.79 -4.69 4.56
C SER A 211 -17.31 -5.05 3.15
N ASP A 212 -16.75 -4.11 2.41
CA ASP A 212 -16.17 -4.28 1.08
C ASP A 212 -14.64 -4.51 1.10
N VAL A 213 -13.96 -4.28 2.23
CA VAL A 213 -12.51 -4.47 2.35
C VAL A 213 -12.12 -5.94 2.22
N ASP A 214 -11.30 -6.29 1.25
CA ASP A 214 -10.86 -7.65 0.94
C ASP A 214 -9.71 -8.15 1.80
N ALA A 215 -8.75 -7.26 2.06
CA ALA A 215 -7.62 -7.54 2.91
C ALA A 215 -7.11 -6.25 3.58
N VAL A 216 -6.33 -6.42 4.65
CA VAL A 216 -5.71 -5.29 5.34
C VAL A 216 -4.20 -5.51 5.38
N ILE A 217 -3.45 -4.47 5.09
CA ILE A 217 -2.01 -4.40 5.29
C ILE A 217 -1.75 -3.43 6.41
N ASN A 218 -1.26 -3.92 7.56
CA ASN A 218 -0.84 -3.06 8.65
C ASN A 218 0.70 -3.03 8.73
N VAL A 219 1.27 -1.86 8.47
CA VAL A 219 2.70 -1.60 8.60
C VAL A 219 2.99 -1.17 10.02
N VAL A 220 3.77 -1.96 10.74
CA VAL A 220 4.13 -1.64 12.13
C VAL A 220 5.50 -0.99 12.14
N THR A 221 5.55 0.23 12.68
CA THR A 221 6.79 1.01 12.76
C THR A 221 7.58 0.68 14.03
N ASN A 222 8.87 1.02 14.00
CA ASN A 222 9.74 0.94 15.17
C ASN A 222 9.62 2.26 15.97
N PRO A 223 9.06 2.26 17.19
CA PRO A 223 8.89 3.47 17.99
C PRO A 223 10.20 4.22 18.28
N ALA A 224 11.33 3.48 18.43
CA ALA A 224 12.65 4.08 18.62
C ALA A 224 13.08 4.98 17.46
N MET A 225 12.52 4.75 16.29
CA MET A 225 12.84 5.51 15.10
C MET A 225 11.98 6.78 14.92
N ARG A 226 11.09 7.12 15.85
CA ARG A 226 10.27 8.35 15.77
C ARG A 226 11.03 9.62 16.16
N TYR A 227 12.16 9.51 16.87
CA TYR A 227 12.90 10.66 17.43
C TYR A 227 13.93 11.26 16.45
N GLY A 228 14.16 12.57 16.59
CA GLY A 228 15.13 13.36 15.81
C GLY A 228 14.62 13.78 14.45
N LEU A 229 15.46 14.45 13.68
CA LEU A 229 15.18 14.86 12.31
C LEU A 229 15.63 13.78 11.34
N LYS A 230 14.74 13.37 10.46
CA LYS A 230 15.00 12.40 9.40
C LYS A 230 14.47 12.93 8.09
N GLY A 231 15.18 12.60 7.04
CA GLY A 231 14.72 12.91 5.70
C GLY A 231 15.09 11.82 4.72
N MET A 232 14.28 11.72 3.69
CA MET A 232 14.52 10.84 2.55
C MET A 232 14.14 11.59 1.29
N ALA A 233 14.95 11.44 0.25
CA ALA A 233 14.61 11.89 -1.09
C ALA A 233 15.03 10.83 -2.10
N TYR A 234 14.24 10.64 -3.15
CA TYR A 234 14.66 9.83 -4.28
C TYR A 234 14.22 10.43 -5.61
N LEU A 235 15.02 10.14 -6.63
CA LEU A 235 14.75 10.46 -8.03
C LEU A 235 14.88 9.17 -8.84
N GLY A 236 13.89 8.89 -9.68
CA GLY A 236 13.87 7.76 -10.58
C GLY A 236 13.61 8.19 -12.02
N ALA A 237 14.36 7.60 -12.95
CA ALA A 237 14.17 7.78 -14.38
C ALA A 237 14.05 6.41 -15.04
N PHE A 238 13.00 6.23 -15.81
CA PHE A 238 12.69 4.98 -16.48
C PHE A 238 12.36 5.26 -17.96
N PRO A 239 13.35 5.38 -18.86
CA PRO A 239 13.13 5.39 -20.30
C PRO A 239 12.69 3.99 -20.75
N ILE A 240 11.57 3.90 -21.44
CA ILE A 240 10.98 2.66 -21.97
C ILE A 240 11.22 2.57 -23.46
N ALA A 241 10.81 3.61 -24.20
CA ALA A 241 10.99 3.77 -25.64
C ALA A 241 11.29 5.23 -25.97
N LYS A 242 11.52 5.56 -27.24
CA LYS A 242 11.92 6.90 -27.67
C LYS A 242 11.01 8.02 -27.10
N GLU A 243 9.70 7.77 -27.02
CA GLU A 243 8.71 8.74 -26.52
C GLU A 243 7.99 8.25 -25.25
N SER A 244 8.44 7.12 -24.70
CA SER A 244 7.82 6.50 -23.52
C SER A 244 8.79 6.47 -22.35
N TYR A 245 8.37 7.10 -21.24
CA TYR A 245 9.19 7.20 -20.02
C TYR A 245 8.32 7.33 -18.78
N VAL A 246 8.91 7.01 -17.62
CA VAL A 246 8.35 7.30 -16.28
C VAL A 246 9.42 8.01 -15.47
N GLY A 247 9.06 9.14 -14.85
CA GLY A 247 9.86 9.87 -13.88
C GLY A 247 9.23 9.80 -12.50
N LEU A 248 10.04 9.57 -11.47
CA LEU A 248 9.61 9.48 -10.08
C LEU A 248 10.36 10.50 -9.24
N VAL A 249 9.66 11.18 -8.34
CA VAL A 249 10.25 12.08 -7.35
C VAL A 249 9.57 11.87 -6.00
N ASN A 250 10.37 11.86 -4.95
CA ASN A 250 9.87 11.82 -3.57
C ASN A 250 10.79 12.62 -2.67
N GLY A 251 10.18 13.28 -1.68
CA GLY A 251 10.87 13.93 -0.58
C GLY A 251 10.03 13.83 0.68
N SER A 252 10.66 13.45 1.81
CA SER A 252 10.00 13.42 3.11
C SER A 252 10.91 13.90 4.21
N LEU A 253 10.31 14.54 5.22
CA LEU A 253 10.94 14.99 6.44
C LEU A 253 10.08 14.60 7.63
N ASP A 254 10.70 13.98 8.63
CA ASP A 254 10.10 13.63 9.90
C ASP A 254 10.90 14.32 11.03
N TYR A 255 10.22 15.02 11.92
CA TYR A 255 10.83 15.63 13.10
C TYR A 255 10.11 15.15 14.35
N GLY A 256 10.80 14.35 15.15
CA GLY A 256 10.27 13.75 16.37
C GLY A 256 10.89 14.32 17.63
N LEU A 257 10.01 14.76 18.55
CA LEU A 257 10.28 15.14 19.92
C LEU A 257 9.80 14.05 20.89
N GLU A 258 9.92 14.29 22.19
CA GLU A 258 9.57 13.28 23.21
C GLU A 258 8.10 12.84 23.17
N LYS A 259 7.17 13.77 22.93
CA LYS A 259 5.74 13.52 22.95
C LYS A 259 5.05 13.78 21.62
N ILE A 260 5.71 14.45 20.69
CA ILE A 260 5.10 14.84 19.42
C ILE A 260 6.08 14.63 18.27
N SER A 261 5.58 14.13 17.17
CA SER A 261 6.33 14.06 15.91
C SER A 261 5.54 14.68 14.79
N TYR A 262 6.22 15.47 13.98
CA TYR A 262 5.67 16.12 12.79
C TYR A 262 6.24 15.46 11.56
N TYR A 263 5.49 15.47 10.48
CA TYR A 263 5.95 15.00 9.20
C TYR A 263 5.40 15.81 8.04
N VAL A 264 6.18 15.87 6.97
CA VAL A 264 5.77 16.35 5.66
C VAL A 264 6.39 15.45 4.60
N ALA A 265 5.61 15.10 3.59
CA ALA A 265 6.10 14.36 2.44
C ALA A 265 5.44 14.89 1.17
N ALA A 266 6.21 14.92 0.09
CA ALA A 266 5.71 15.21 -1.25
C ALA A 266 6.27 14.15 -2.20
N ASN A 267 5.40 13.60 -3.04
CA ASN A 267 5.81 12.66 -4.08
C ASN A 267 5.07 12.95 -5.38
N GLY A 268 5.72 12.64 -6.48
CA GLY A 268 5.19 12.84 -7.82
C GLY A 268 5.62 11.75 -8.80
N ILE A 269 4.78 11.55 -9.80
CA ILE A 269 5.03 10.68 -10.93
C ILE A 269 4.70 11.49 -12.18
N VAL A 270 5.59 11.47 -13.15
CA VAL A 270 5.33 11.94 -14.52
C VAL A 270 5.53 10.75 -15.45
N GLN A 271 4.57 10.53 -16.32
CA GLN A 271 4.57 9.39 -17.22
C GLN A 271 4.12 9.83 -18.61
N ASN A 272 4.79 9.34 -19.63
CA ASN A 272 4.36 9.41 -21.02
C ASN A 272 4.55 8.02 -21.63
N VAL A 273 3.47 7.39 -22.09
CA VAL A 273 3.48 6.00 -22.56
C VAL A 273 2.69 5.89 -23.85
N GLY A 274 3.35 5.41 -24.93
CA GLY A 274 2.73 5.14 -26.22
C GLY A 274 2.40 3.67 -26.39
N ILE A 275 1.12 3.34 -26.45
CA ILE A 275 0.59 1.96 -26.57
C ILE A 275 0.12 1.77 -28.02
N GLN A 276 0.47 0.65 -28.65
CA GLN A 276 -0.10 0.19 -29.90
C GLN A 276 -1.27 -0.73 -29.62
N SER A 277 -2.33 -0.63 -30.40
CA SER A 277 -3.56 -1.38 -30.23
C SER A 277 -4.04 -1.91 -31.57
N ASP A 278 -4.29 -3.22 -31.64
CA ASP A 278 -4.93 -3.87 -32.77
C ASP A 278 -6.18 -4.60 -32.28
N MET A 279 -7.32 -4.47 -32.94
CA MET A 279 -8.57 -5.12 -32.62
C MET A 279 -9.21 -5.69 -33.88
N THR A 280 -9.77 -6.89 -33.76
CA THR A 280 -10.64 -7.46 -34.79
C THR A 280 -11.92 -7.96 -34.11
N ARG A 281 -13.07 -7.52 -34.65
CA ARG A 281 -14.41 -7.96 -34.25
C ARG A 281 -15.09 -8.64 -35.45
N THR A 282 -15.62 -9.84 -35.23
CA THR A 282 -16.37 -10.60 -36.25
C THR A 282 -17.78 -10.92 -35.73
N ALA A 283 -18.79 -10.59 -36.52
CA ALA A 283 -20.20 -10.83 -36.24
C ALA A 283 -20.89 -11.38 -37.48
N GLY A 284 -20.93 -12.70 -37.63
CA GLY A 284 -21.33 -13.34 -38.89
C GLY A 284 -20.38 -13.00 -40.04
N ALA A 285 -20.91 -12.37 -41.09
CA ALA A 285 -20.09 -11.86 -42.23
C ALA A 285 -19.50 -10.46 -41.99
N ASP A 286 -19.93 -9.77 -40.94
CA ASP A 286 -19.41 -8.44 -40.61
C ASP A 286 -18.03 -8.53 -39.94
N ILE A 287 -17.10 -7.75 -40.41
CA ILE A 287 -15.74 -7.67 -39.89
C ILE A 287 -15.39 -6.21 -39.63
N ILE A 288 -14.91 -5.92 -38.43
CA ILE A 288 -14.36 -4.62 -38.04
C ILE A 288 -12.92 -4.86 -37.61
N SER A 289 -11.97 -4.24 -38.31
CA SER A 289 -10.55 -4.26 -37.96
C SER A 289 -10.11 -2.86 -37.57
N GLN A 290 -9.46 -2.76 -36.44
CA GLN A 290 -8.87 -1.51 -35.93
C GLN A 290 -7.39 -1.69 -35.72
N SER A 291 -6.61 -0.71 -36.12
CA SER A 291 -5.21 -0.59 -35.74
C SER A 291 -4.92 0.85 -35.36
N GLY A 292 -4.21 1.04 -34.23
CA GLY A 292 -4.03 2.40 -33.74
C GLY A 292 -2.97 2.54 -32.69
N SER A 293 -2.79 3.78 -32.24
CA SER A 293 -1.90 4.14 -31.15
C SER A 293 -2.62 5.01 -30.12
N GLN A 294 -2.29 4.75 -28.86
CA GLN A 294 -2.73 5.55 -27.72
C GLN A 294 -1.51 6.14 -27.02
N HIS A 295 -1.51 7.45 -26.83
CA HIS A 295 -0.54 8.15 -25.98
C HIS A 295 -1.20 8.55 -24.68
N VAL A 296 -0.63 8.11 -23.56
CA VAL A 296 -1.11 8.40 -22.21
C VAL A 296 -0.06 9.19 -21.47
N LYS A 297 -0.38 10.42 -21.13
CA LYS A 297 0.43 11.26 -20.25
C LYS A 297 -0.23 11.34 -18.90
N VAL A 298 0.53 11.07 -17.83
CA VAL A 298 0.03 11.12 -16.45
C VAL A 298 0.96 12.00 -15.64
N GLY A 299 0.37 12.95 -14.92
CA GLY A 299 1.03 13.70 -13.86
C GLY A 299 0.34 13.45 -12.53
N MET A 300 1.05 12.92 -11.55
CA MET A 300 0.53 12.73 -10.20
C MET A 300 1.37 13.54 -9.20
N ALA A 301 0.70 14.19 -8.27
CA ALA A 301 1.33 14.87 -7.15
C ALA A 301 0.56 14.56 -5.86
N ASN A 302 1.28 14.17 -4.82
CA ASN A 302 0.70 13.92 -3.51
C ASN A 302 1.52 14.67 -2.47
N VAL A 303 0.84 15.34 -1.53
CA VAL A 303 1.46 16.01 -0.39
C VAL A 303 0.75 15.51 0.87
N ASN A 304 1.53 15.01 1.81
CA ASN A 304 1.05 14.56 3.12
C ASN A 304 1.74 15.36 4.21
N LEU A 305 0.98 15.86 5.16
CA LEU A 305 1.51 16.51 6.36
C LEU A 305 0.66 16.14 7.58
N GLY A 306 1.27 16.16 8.73
CA GLY A 306 0.54 15.85 9.95
C GLY A 306 1.44 15.75 11.17
N PHE A 307 0.83 15.29 12.25
CA PHE A 307 1.54 15.04 13.51
C PHE A 307 0.98 13.79 14.21
N ILE A 308 1.83 13.22 15.07
CA ILE A 308 1.47 12.19 16.04
C ILE A 308 1.83 12.77 17.42
N TYR A 309 0.88 12.80 18.33
CA TYR A 309 1.03 13.35 19.67
C TYR A 309 0.67 12.30 20.72
N ASP A 310 1.64 11.91 21.52
CA ASP A 310 1.54 10.97 22.62
C ASP A 310 1.66 11.76 23.94
N PRO A 311 0.56 12.40 24.43
CA PRO A 311 0.60 13.24 25.63
C PRO A 311 1.10 12.48 26.87
N ASP A 312 0.73 11.22 26.95
CA ASP A 312 1.13 10.27 27.98
C ASP A 312 1.21 8.85 27.41
N GLU A 313 1.45 7.86 28.27
CA GLU A 313 1.59 6.46 27.84
C GLU A 313 0.26 5.83 27.39
N ASN A 314 -0.88 6.40 27.73
CA ASN A 314 -2.20 5.83 27.50
C ASN A 314 -2.95 6.48 26.33
N ASN A 315 -2.50 7.63 25.87
CA ASN A 315 -3.20 8.42 24.86
C ASN A 315 -2.33 8.64 23.62
N ASP A 316 -2.87 8.30 22.45
CA ASP A 316 -2.27 8.58 21.15
C ASP A 316 -3.25 9.41 20.32
N ILE A 317 -2.80 10.55 19.80
CA ILE A 317 -3.56 11.41 18.90
C ILE A 317 -2.78 11.56 17.60
N SER A 318 -3.43 11.40 16.47
CA SER A 318 -2.79 11.59 15.17
C SER A 318 -3.69 12.41 14.25
N PHE A 319 -3.11 13.43 13.63
CA PHE A 319 -3.75 14.20 12.57
C PHE A 319 -2.97 14.04 11.27
N ASN A 320 -3.68 13.89 10.17
CA ASN A 320 -3.12 13.83 8.83
C ASN A 320 -3.93 14.69 7.87
N LEU A 321 -3.25 15.46 7.05
CA LEU A 321 -3.80 16.18 5.91
C LEU A 321 -3.07 15.72 4.65
N ALA A 322 -3.82 15.21 3.67
CA ALA A 322 -3.29 14.72 2.40
C ALA A 322 -3.96 15.45 1.25
N TYR A 323 -3.16 16.04 0.37
CA TYR A 323 -3.59 16.58 -0.92
C TYR A 323 -3.09 15.66 -2.04
N ASN A 324 -4.00 15.26 -2.93
CA ASN A 324 -3.70 14.47 -4.10
C ASN A 324 -4.17 15.23 -5.34
N ASN A 325 -3.38 15.17 -6.39
CA ASN A 325 -3.78 15.64 -7.72
C ASN A 325 -3.25 14.69 -8.79
N THR A 326 -4.11 14.33 -9.75
CA THR A 326 -3.77 13.49 -10.90
C THR A 326 -4.34 14.13 -12.15
N GLY A 327 -3.47 14.46 -13.09
CA GLY A 327 -3.82 14.85 -14.46
C GLY A 327 -3.53 13.69 -15.41
N ILE A 328 -4.45 13.38 -16.30
CA ILE A 328 -4.30 12.35 -17.32
C ILE A 328 -4.74 12.93 -18.67
N ASP A 329 -3.83 12.91 -19.64
CA ASP A 329 -4.12 13.26 -21.03
C ASP A 329 -3.97 12.00 -21.87
N ILE A 330 -5.04 11.60 -22.56
CA ILE A 330 -5.06 10.45 -23.46
C ILE A 330 -5.35 10.94 -24.87
N THR A 331 -4.50 10.56 -25.81
CA THR A 331 -4.74 10.79 -27.24
C THR A 331 -4.75 9.44 -27.94
N ASN A 332 -5.87 9.14 -28.62
CA ASN A 332 -6.01 7.94 -29.43
C ASN A 332 -6.11 8.31 -30.91
N ASN A 333 -5.41 7.55 -31.73
CA ASN A 333 -5.49 7.59 -33.18
C ASN A 333 -5.67 6.16 -33.68
N SER A 334 -6.79 5.86 -34.28
CA SER A 334 -7.15 4.52 -34.72
C SER A 334 -7.73 4.51 -36.12
N TRP A 335 -7.18 3.67 -37.00
CA TRP A 335 -7.73 3.37 -38.31
C TRP A 335 -8.69 2.19 -38.23
N TYR A 336 -9.83 2.33 -38.87
CA TYR A 336 -10.86 1.32 -38.97
C TYR A 336 -11.05 0.91 -40.41
N HIS A 337 -11.05 -0.41 -40.65
CA HIS A 337 -11.39 -1.04 -41.90
C HIS A 337 -12.57 -1.97 -41.62
N ASN A 338 -13.75 -1.59 -42.12
CA ASN A 338 -14.97 -2.31 -41.84
C ASN A 338 -15.52 -2.96 -43.12
N THR A 339 -15.98 -4.18 -43.02
CA THR A 339 -16.85 -4.83 -43.99
C THR A 339 -18.17 -5.11 -43.30
N LEU A 340 -19.20 -4.32 -43.56
CA LEU A 340 -20.51 -4.41 -42.97
C LEU A 340 -21.54 -4.68 -44.06
N SER A 341 -22.24 -5.81 -43.97
CA SER A 341 -23.24 -6.25 -45.00
C SER A 341 -22.64 -6.23 -46.41
N GLY A 342 -21.38 -6.58 -46.58
CA GLY A 342 -20.65 -6.59 -47.83
C GLY A 342 -20.13 -5.22 -48.30
N ILE A 343 -20.36 -4.15 -47.57
CA ILE A 343 -19.85 -2.80 -47.88
C ILE A 343 -18.57 -2.54 -47.14
N ASN A 344 -17.51 -2.16 -47.85
CA ASN A 344 -16.26 -1.76 -47.27
C ASN A 344 -16.26 -0.25 -46.96
N SER A 345 -15.79 0.10 -45.78
CA SER A 345 -15.58 1.50 -45.37
C SER A 345 -14.28 1.64 -44.63
N MET A 346 -13.60 2.76 -44.81
CA MET A 346 -12.37 3.12 -44.10
C MET A 346 -12.53 4.49 -43.47
N TYR A 347 -12.16 4.60 -42.21
CA TYR A 347 -12.14 5.86 -41.49
C TYR A 347 -11.09 5.85 -40.39
N LYS A 348 -10.64 7.03 -40.02
CA LYS A 348 -9.76 7.26 -38.87
C LYS A 348 -10.56 7.87 -37.74
N THR A 349 -10.41 7.36 -36.55
CA THR A 349 -10.92 7.96 -35.35
C THR A 349 -9.79 8.65 -34.59
N GLU A 350 -10.03 9.89 -34.22
CA GLU A 350 -9.17 10.64 -33.30
C GLU A 350 -9.96 10.97 -32.05
N SER A 351 -9.40 10.65 -30.88
CA SER A 351 -10.00 11.11 -29.62
C SER A 351 -8.95 11.66 -28.68
N THR A 352 -9.36 12.68 -27.93
CA THR A 352 -8.56 13.26 -26.85
C THR A 352 -9.38 13.24 -25.55
N THR A 353 -8.82 12.73 -24.48
CA THR A 353 -9.41 12.78 -23.15
C THR A 353 -8.50 13.49 -22.21
N ASN A 354 -8.99 14.56 -21.59
CA ASN A 354 -8.29 15.31 -20.55
C ASN A 354 -9.01 15.08 -19.24
N GLN A 355 -8.32 14.51 -18.27
CA GLN A 355 -8.88 14.22 -16.95
C GLN A 355 -8.06 14.92 -15.88
N SER A 356 -8.73 15.58 -14.94
CA SER A 356 -8.15 16.15 -13.74
C SER A 356 -8.90 15.64 -12.52
N ASN A 357 -8.17 15.04 -11.57
CA ASN A 357 -8.71 14.53 -10.32
C ASN A 357 -7.88 15.05 -9.16
N GLY A 358 -8.45 15.94 -8.37
CA GLY A 358 -7.83 16.49 -7.17
C GLY A 358 -8.67 16.21 -5.92
N GLY A 359 -8.02 16.18 -4.76
CA GLY A 359 -8.75 16.01 -3.51
C GLY A 359 -7.93 16.31 -2.27
N LEU A 360 -8.63 16.73 -1.23
CA LEU A 360 -8.09 16.99 0.10
C LEU A 360 -8.73 16.01 1.08
N THR A 361 -7.88 15.25 1.76
CA THR A 361 -8.29 14.33 2.83
C THR A 361 -7.75 14.84 4.15
N SER A 362 -8.61 14.98 5.16
CA SER A 362 -8.20 15.20 6.54
C SER A 362 -8.64 14.04 7.42
N SER A 363 -7.79 13.58 8.32
CA SER A 363 -8.14 12.53 9.28
C SER A 363 -7.61 12.84 10.67
N LEU A 364 -8.45 12.57 11.67
CA LEU A 364 -8.13 12.65 13.08
C LEU A 364 -8.34 11.29 13.70
N PHE A 365 -7.34 10.79 14.40
CA PHE A 365 -7.38 9.53 15.12
C PHE A 365 -7.07 9.79 16.59
N TYR A 366 -7.80 9.09 17.46
CA TYR A 366 -7.58 9.08 18.90
C TYR A 366 -7.63 7.63 19.41
N LYS A 367 -6.67 7.30 20.25
CA LYS A 367 -6.64 6.02 20.96
C LYS A 367 -6.40 6.26 22.44
N HIS A 368 -7.21 5.62 23.27
CA HIS A 368 -7.03 5.54 24.71
C HIS A 368 -6.84 4.10 25.15
N SER A 369 -5.77 3.83 25.87
CA SER A 369 -5.46 2.52 26.44
C SER A 369 -5.77 2.55 27.94
N PHE A 370 -6.87 1.92 28.35
CA PHE A 370 -7.23 1.78 29.78
C PHE A 370 -6.24 0.87 30.50
N ASP A 371 -5.81 -0.20 29.81
CA ASP A 371 -4.75 -1.11 30.25
C ASP A 371 -4.00 -1.69 29.05
N LYS A 372 -2.73 -1.35 28.91
CA LYS A 372 -1.88 -1.85 27.82
C LYS A 372 -1.57 -3.33 27.90
N LYS A 373 -1.52 -3.89 29.11
CA LYS A 373 -1.19 -5.32 29.29
C LYS A 373 -2.29 -6.21 28.78
N THR A 374 -3.53 -5.80 28.97
CA THR A 374 -4.72 -6.54 28.56
C THR A 374 -5.26 -6.12 27.20
N GLN A 375 -4.71 -5.06 26.57
CA GLN A 375 -5.22 -4.42 25.35
C GLN A 375 -6.62 -3.81 25.52
N HIS A 376 -7.00 -3.49 26.76
CA HIS A 376 -8.24 -2.78 27.04
C HIS A 376 -8.12 -1.35 26.52
N GLY A 377 -8.98 -0.94 25.60
CA GLY A 377 -8.84 0.37 24.97
C GLY A 377 -10.00 0.77 24.07
N LEU A 378 -10.00 2.06 23.74
CA LEU A 378 -10.92 2.71 22.83
C LEU A 378 -10.12 3.34 21.69
N GLU A 379 -10.56 3.13 20.45
CA GLU A 379 -10.02 3.79 19.25
C GLU A 379 -11.16 4.52 18.55
N ALA A 380 -10.90 5.75 18.10
CA ALA A 380 -11.83 6.54 17.32
C ALA A 380 -11.11 7.20 16.14
N GLU A 381 -11.74 7.22 14.98
CA GLU A 381 -11.22 7.86 13.76
C GLU A 381 -12.33 8.66 13.10
N LEU A 382 -12.01 9.88 12.67
CA LEU A 382 -12.86 10.73 11.84
C LEU A 382 -12.07 11.12 10.59
N LYS A 383 -12.68 10.95 9.41
CA LYS A 383 -12.05 11.27 8.13
C LYS A 383 -13.02 12.05 7.25
N TYR A 384 -12.53 13.14 6.68
CA TYR A 384 -13.24 13.94 5.69
C TYR A 384 -12.44 14.03 4.39
N TYR A 385 -13.11 13.80 3.27
CA TYR A 385 -12.56 13.98 1.92
C TYR A 385 -13.43 14.97 1.14
N ASN A 386 -12.79 15.83 0.38
CA ASN A 386 -13.43 16.72 -0.57
C ASN A 386 -12.63 16.76 -1.87
N SER A 387 -13.30 16.51 -3.00
CA SER A 387 -12.68 16.65 -4.33
C SER A 387 -12.48 18.11 -4.69
N LEU A 388 -11.45 18.37 -5.50
CA LEU A 388 -11.05 19.71 -5.94
C LEU A 388 -10.87 19.72 -7.46
N GLY A 389 -11.89 20.18 -8.18
CA GLY A 389 -11.81 20.38 -9.63
C GLY A 389 -11.74 19.10 -10.45
N ASN A 390 -12.45 18.05 -10.02
CA ASN A 390 -12.49 16.81 -10.79
C ASN A 390 -13.33 17.00 -12.04
N GLN A 391 -12.69 16.80 -13.19
CA GLN A 391 -13.35 16.84 -14.48
C GLN A 391 -12.72 15.86 -15.48
N THR A 392 -13.55 15.40 -16.41
CA THR A 392 -13.14 14.62 -17.58
C THR A 392 -13.76 15.25 -18.81
N GLU A 393 -12.94 15.61 -19.78
CA GLU A 393 -13.36 16.14 -21.08
C GLU A 393 -12.86 15.19 -22.18
N THR A 394 -13.75 14.74 -23.05
CA THR A 394 -13.44 13.86 -24.18
C THR A 394 -14.00 14.45 -25.46
N ASP A 395 -13.16 14.63 -26.46
CA ASP A 395 -13.51 14.91 -27.83
C ASP A 395 -13.27 13.69 -28.70
N PHE A 396 -14.22 13.37 -29.56
CA PHE A 396 -14.20 12.18 -30.40
C PHE A 396 -14.59 12.56 -31.84
N ARG A 397 -13.71 12.29 -32.83
CA ARG A 397 -13.89 12.63 -34.24
C ARG A 397 -13.71 11.44 -35.16
N ASN A 398 -14.53 11.34 -36.19
CA ASN A 398 -14.34 10.42 -37.29
C ASN A 398 -13.96 11.18 -38.55
N LEU A 399 -12.87 10.75 -39.23
CA LEU A 399 -12.40 11.23 -40.48
C LEU A 399 -12.60 10.12 -41.52
N TYR A 400 -13.47 10.32 -42.47
CA TYR A 400 -13.81 9.34 -43.52
C TYR A 400 -12.96 9.55 -44.75
N TYR A 401 -12.47 8.44 -45.32
CA TYR A 401 -11.55 8.45 -46.46
C TYR A 401 -12.14 7.61 -47.61
N ASP A 402 -11.81 7.98 -48.85
CA ASP A 402 -12.10 7.17 -50.03
C ASP A 402 -11.03 6.09 -50.27
N ALA A 403 -11.21 5.29 -51.31
CA ALA A 403 -10.26 4.22 -51.66
C ALA A 403 -8.88 4.76 -52.15
N ALA A 404 -8.75 6.04 -52.38
CA ALA A 404 -7.52 6.72 -52.79
C ALA A 404 -6.87 7.49 -51.60
N ASP A 405 -7.28 7.20 -50.34
CA ASP A 405 -6.82 7.88 -49.12
C ASP A 405 -7.11 9.39 -49.08
N SER A 406 -8.11 9.87 -49.84
CA SER A 406 -8.52 11.28 -49.81
C SER A 406 -9.62 11.48 -48.74
N LEU A 407 -9.46 12.51 -47.88
CA LEU A 407 -10.45 12.87 -46.88
C LEU A 407 -11.74 13.37 -47.58
N ILE A 408 -12.84 12.63 -47.43
CA ILE A 408 -14.15 12.94 -48.00
C ILE A 408 -15.10 13.61 -47.02
N ASN A 409 -14.97 13.31 -45.71
CA ASN A 409 -15.85 13.88 -44.71
C ASN A 409 -15.17 13.88 -43.33
N GLN A 410 -15.53 14.86 -42.48
CA GLN A 410 -15.12 14.94 -41.09
C GLN A 410 -16.36 15.16 -40.22
N THR A 411 -16.56 14.33 -39.21
CA THR A 411 -17.68 14.47 -38.30
C THR A 411 -17.15 14.51 -36.86
N LEU A 412 -17.49 15.57 -36.12
CA LEU A 412 -17.38 15.54 -34.65
C LEU A 412 -18.48 14.62 -34.17
N TRP A 413 -18.09 13.41 -33.71
CA TRP A 413 -19.05 12.42 -33.32
C TRP A 413 -19.59 12.67 -31.92
N GLN A 414 -18.72 13.07 -30.99
CA GLN A 414 -19.09 13.34 -29.62
C GLN A 414 -18.11 14.31 -28.95
N LYS A 415 -18.68 15.19 -28.15
CA LYS A 415 -17.93 15.98 -27.16
C LYS A 415 -18.60 15.77 -25.80
N GLU A 416 -17.82 15.36 -24.82
CA GLU A 416 -18.26 15.07 -23.47
C GLU A 416 -17.51 15.90 -22.46
N LEU A 417 -18.21 16.42 -21.47
CA LEU A 417 -17.62 17.03 -20.30
C LEU A 417 -18.36 16.54 -19.06
N SER A 418 -17.64 15.92 -18.14
CA SER A 418 -18.15 15.48 -16.86
C SER A 418 -17.41 16.20 -15.74
N LYS A 419 -18.11 16.94 -14.90
CA LYS A 419 -17.56 17.60 -13.70
C LYS A 419 -18.12 16.92 -12.48
N THR A 420 -17.24 16.39 -11.62
CA THR A 420 -17.65 15.61 -10.45
C THR A 420 -17.17 16.30 -9.16
N ASN A 421 -18.10 16.53 -8.25
CA ASN A 421 -17.82 16.98 -6.90
C ASN A 421 -18.11 15.83 -5.92
N VAL A 422 -17.12 15.45 -5.14
CA VAL A 422 -17.21 14.34 -4.19
C VAL A 422 -16.92 14.84 -2.78
N LYS A 423 -17.84 14.55 -1.86
CA LYS A 423 -17.64 14.77 -0.42
C LYS A 423 -17.88 13.47 0.33
N THR A 424 -16.95 13.09 1.18
CA THR A 424 -17.07 11.90 2.01
C THR A 424 -16.79 12.25 3.46
N LEU A 425 -17.66 11.86 4.37
CA LEU A 425 -17.44 11.90 5.81
C LEU A 425 -17.53 10.48 6.34
N SER A 426 -16.50 10.02 7.01
CA SER A 426 -16.49 8.70 7.65
C SER A 426 -16.00 8.79 9.08
N GLY A 427 -16.60 8.00 9.96
CA GLY A 427 -16.22 7.88 11.35
C GLY A 427 -16.30 6.44 11.82
N GLN A 428 -15.41 6.05 12.70
CA GLN A 428 -15.42 4.73 13.33
C GLN A 428 -14.99 4.82 14.78
N THR A 429 -15.56 3.96 15.60
CA THR A 429 -15.16 3.78 17.00
C THR A 429 -15.11 2.29 17.32
N ASN A 430 -14.02 1.85 17.93
CA ASN A 430 -13.78 0.48 18.30
C ASN A 430 -13.44 0.41 19.79
N TYR A 431 -14.07 -0.50 20.52
CA TYR A 431 -13.84 -0.75 21.93
C TYR A 431 -13.42 -2.19 22.14
N ASN A 432 -12.24 -2.37 22.71
CA ASN A 432 -11.64 -3.68 23.00
C ASN A 432 -11.77 -3.95 24.49
N LEU A 433 -12.51 -4.97 24.86
CA LEU A 433 -12.78 -5.36 26.25
C LEU A 433 -12.23 -6.78 26.51
N PRO A 434 -11.09 -6.93 27.17
CA PRO A 434 -10.66 -8.21 27.70
C PRO A 434 -11.52 -8.57 28.91
N PHE A 435 -12.19 -9.73 28.88
CA PHE A 435 -12.86 -10.25 30.08
C PHE A 435 -11.85 -10.89 31.05
N ASP A 436 -10.89 -11.64 30.47
CA ASP A 436 -9.79 -12.26 31.20
C ASP A 436 -8.60 -12.52 30.23
N SER A 437 -7.67 -13.38 30.60
CA SER A 437 -6.54 -13.78 29.73
C SER A 437 -6.94 -14.68 28.55
N VAL A 438 -8.17 -15.19 28.54
CA VAL A 438 -8.68 -16.16 27.56
C VAL A 438 -9.69 -15.56 26.61
N TYR A 439 -10.59 -14.69 27.09
CA TYR A 439 -11.69 -14.13 26.32
C TYR A 439 -11.53 -12.65 26.10
N PHE A 440 -11.68 -12.24 24.83
CA PHE A 440 -11.65 -10.84 24.38
C PHE A 440 -12.94 -10.54 23.62
N PHE A 441 -13.58 -9.46 23.97
CA PHE A 441 -14.76 -8.95 23.28
C PHE A 441 -14.46 -7.63 22.61
N ASN A 442 -14.70 -7.54 21.31
CA ASN A 442 -14.51 -6.34 20.54
C ASN A 442 -15.85 -5.90 19.96
N VAL A 443 -16.19 -4.64 20.14
CA VAL A 443 -17.38 -4.04 19.55
C VAL A 443 -17.00 -2.72 18.88
N GLY A 444 -17.75 -2.33 17.88
CA GLY A 444 -17.55 -1.03 17.27
C GLY A 444 -18.70 -0.66 16.36
N ILE A 445 -18.70 0.62 16.05
CA ILE A 445 -19.61 1.24 15.10
C ILE A 445 -18.80 2.03 14.08
N ASN A 446 -19.27 2.07 12.84
CA ASN A 446 -18.77 2.98 11.84
C ASN A 446 -19.92 3.58 11.04
N GLY A 447 -19.73 4.80 10.58
CA GLY A 447 -20.61 5.49 9.67
C GLY A 447 -19.83 6.04 8.49
N ASN A 448 -20.46 6.06 7.33
CA ASN A 448 -19.90 6.64 6.12
C ASN A 448 -21.03 7.37 5.38
N TRP A 449 -20.78 8.62 5.01
CA TRP A 449 -21.66 9.41 4.18
C TRP A 449 -20.88 9.91 2.97
N ASN A 450 -21.37 9.57 1.77
CA ASN A 450 -20.82 9.97 0.49
C ASN A 450 -21.85 10.80 -0.27
N ASN A 451 -21.41 11.88 -0.87
CA ASN A 451 -22.19 12.64 -1.83
C ASN A 451 -21.36 12.88 -3.08
N TYR A 452 -21.87 12.45 -4.22
CA TYR A 452 -21.31 12.63 -5.54
C TYR A 452 -22.28 13.44 -6.37
N VAL A 453 -21.86 14.59 -6.86
CA VAL A 453 -22.60 15.41 -7.80
C VAL A 453 -21.80 15.48 -9.08
N THR A 454 -22.37 14.95 -10.16
CA THR A 454 -21.75 14.94 -11.47
C THR A 454 -22.61 15.71 -12.43
N ASP A 455 -22.10 16.81 -12.97
CA ASP A 455 -22.70 17.59 -14.04
C ASP A 455 -22.13 17.10 -15.37
N ASN A 456 -22.99 16.57 -16.21
CA ASN A 456 -22.62 15.99 -17.49
C ASN A 456 -23.07 16.87 -18.64
N THR A 457 -22.21 17.03 -19.64
CA THR A 457 -22.55 17.68 -20.91
C THR A 457 -22.06 16.79 -22.05
N SER A 458 -22.92 16.45 -22.99
CA SER A 458 -22.56 15.65 -24.15
C SER A 458 -23.31 16.12 -25.38
N ALA A 459 -22.76 15.87 -26.56
CA ALA A 459 -23.44 16.10 -27.83
C ALA A 459 -24.54 15.04 -28.13
N LEU A 460 -24.53 13.93 -27.38
CA LEU A 460 -25.59 12.90 -27.48
C LEU A 460 -26.85 13.33 -26.76
N PRO A 461 -28.05 12.93 -27.26
CA PRO A 461 -29.35 13.46 -26.79
C PRO A 461 -29.80 12.99 -25.40
N SER A 462 -29.08 12.15 -24.72
CA SER A 462 -29.42 11.63 -23.39
C SER A 462 -28.37 11.97 -22.36
N VAL A 463 -28.23 13.26 -22.04
CA VAL A 463 -27.37 13.72 -20.94
C VAL A 463 -28.17 13.71 -19.65
N VAL A 464 -27.71 13.03 -18.65
CA VAL A 464 -28.30 13.01 -17.31
C VAL A 464 -27.21 13.33 -16.29
N ASP A 465 -27.44 14.41 -15.55
CA ASP A 465 -26.65 14.71 -14.36
C ASP A 465 -26.90 13.65 -13.30
N MET A 466 -25.87 13.36 -12.49
CA MET A 466 -26.00 12.41 -11.41
C MET A 466 -25.76 13.07 -10.05
N ASN A 467 -26.78 13.01 -9.21
CA ASN A 467 -26.65 13.30 -7.78
C ASN A 467 -26.83 12.01 -7.01
N TYR A 468 -25.73 11.47 -6.51
CA TYR A 468 -25.68 10.21 -5.77
C TYR A 468 -25.33 10.48 -4.31
N THR A 469 -26.18 10.05 -3.39
CA THR A 469 -25.91 10.09 -1.97
C THR A 469 -26.01 8.69 -1.37
N ASP A 470 -24.98 8.27 -0.66
CA ASP A 470 -24.91 6.98 0.02
C ASP A 470 -24.58 7.21 1.51
N GLY A 471 -25.50 6.84 2.38
CA GLY A 471 -25.32 6.83 3.82
C GLY A 471 -25.26 5.40 4.34
N ARG A 472 -24.18 5.05 5.03
CA ARG A 472 -23.96 3.72 5.62
C ARG A 472 -23.75 3.82 7.11
N LEU A 473 -24.38 2.90 7.87
CA LEU A 473 -24.13 2.72 9.30
C LEU A 473 -23.95 1.23 9.56
N GLY A 474 -22.85 0.88 10.18
CA GLY A 474 -22.50 -0.49 10.53
C GLY A 474 -22.13 -0.62 11.99
N GLY A 475 -22.55 -1.72 12.62
CA GLY A 475 -22.11 -2.13 13.94
C GLY A 475 -21.60 -3.56 13.90
N TYR A 476 -20.57 -3.88 14.68
CA TYR A 476 -20.04 -5.23 14.76
C TYR A 476 -19.82 -5.63 16.22
N ALA A 477 -19.90 -6.94 16.44
CA ALA A 477 -19.49 -7.59 17.67
C ALA A 477 -18.65 -8.82 17.36
N GLU A 478 -17.59 -9.02 18.12
CA GLU A 478 -16.62 -10.10 17.95
C GLU A 478 -16.21 -10.67 19.29
N LEU A 479 -16.26 -11.98 19.41
CA LEU A 479 -15.74 -12.73 20.56
C LEU A 479 -14.51 -13.53 20.10
N SER A 480 -13.41 -13.35 20.78
CA SER A 480 -12.17 -14.12 20.58
C SER A 480 -11.86 -14.94 21.81
N ARG A 481 -11.52 -16.21 21.60
CA ARG A 481 -11.08 -17.11 22.66
C ARG A 481 -9.66 -17.59 22.40
N THR A 482 -8.76 -17.33 23.32
CA THR A 482 -7.40 -17.89 23.30
C THR A 482 -7.47 -19.33 23.83
N LEU A 483 -6.91 -20.26 23.07
CA LEU A 483 -6.77 -21.66 23.43
C LEU A 483 -5.30 -21.96 23.75
N THR A 484 -5.02 -23.06 24.46
CA THR A 484 -3.64 -23.46 24.80
C THR A 484 -2.71 -23.55 23.57
N LYS A 485 -3.24 -23.97 22.42
CA LYS A 485 -2.47 -24.11 21.18
C LYS A 485 -3.08 -23.33 20.01
N GLY A 486 -3.90 -22.33 20.26
CA GLY A 486 -4.55 -21.62 19.17
C GLY A 486 -5.45 -20.49 19.62
N ASN A 487 -6.32 -20.08 18.70
CA ASN A 487 -7.33 -19.08 18.98
C ASN A 487 -8.53 -19.28 18.05
N LEU A 488 -9.70 -18.94 18.55
CA LEU A 488 -10.94 -18.92 17.79
C LEU A 488 -11.55 -17.52 17.90
N LYS A 489 -11.94 -16.95 16.76
CA LYS A 489 -12.56 -15.65 16.66
C LYS A 489 -13.86 -15.82 15.89
N VAL A 490 -14.97 -15.37 16.46
CA VAL A 490 -16.31 -15.40 15.85
C VAL A 490 -16.93 -14.03 16.00
N GLY A 491 -17.49 -13.53 14.93
CA GLY A 491 -18.15 -12.24 14.96
C GLY A 491 -19.14 -12.06 13.82
N SER A 492 -19.87 -10.98 13.89
CA SER A 492 -20.77 -10.54 12.83
C SER A 492 -20.84 -9.03 12.78
N ARG A 493 -21.02 -8.49 11.58
CA ARG A 493 -21.31 -7.11 11.32
C ARG A 493 -22.72 -7.01 10.75
N PHE A 494 -23.52 -6.12 11.29
CA PHE A 494 -24.77 -5.67 10.70
C PHE A 494 -24.56 -4.29 10.09
N GLU A 495 -25.04 -4.11 8.87
CA GLU A 495 -24.88 -2.86 8.14
C GLU A 495 -26.19 -2.48 7.46
N THR A 496 -26.58 -1.21 7.57
CA THR A 496 -27.61 -0.57 6.76
C THR A 496 -26.97 0.42 5.81
N SER A 497 -27.41 0.41 4.56
CA SER A 497 -26.99 1.33 3.50
C SER A 497 -28.20 1.95 2.86
N ARG A 498 -28.25 3.28 2.79
CA ARG A 498 -29.33 4.06 2.18
C ARG A 498 -28.77 4.83 0.99
N VAL A 499 -29.25 4.49 -0.20
CA VAL A 499 -28.79 5.07 -1.47
C VAL A 499 -29.92 5.90 -2.09
N VAL A 500 -29.61 7.11 -2.53
CA VAL A 500 -30.51 8.01 -3.26
C VAL A 500 -29.79 8.45 -4.52
N ILE A 501 -30.43 8.29 -5.68
CA ILE A 501 -29.91 8.71 -6.98
C ILE A 501 -30.92 9.69 -7.60
N ASN A 502 -30.47 10.89 -7.98
CA ASN A 502 -31.27 11.94 -8.61
C ASN A 502 -32.60 12.25 -7.90
N GLY A 503 -32.58 12.26 -6.56
CA GLY A 503 -33.78 12.50 -5.76
C GLY A 503 -34.83 11.40 -5.81
N SER A 504 -34.52 10.23 -6.36
CA SER A 504 -35.39 9.06 -6.35
C SER A 504 -35.75 8.61 -4.93
N SER A 505 -36.77 7.76 -4.81
CA SER A 505 -37.08 7.09 -3.55
C SER A 505 -35.86 6.34 -3.05
N PRO A 506 -35.52 6.46 -1.75
CA PRO A 506 -34.33 5.82 -1.19
C PRO A 506 -34.37 4.30 -1.32
N HIS A 507 -33.32 3.71 -1.83
CA HIS A 507 -33.09 2.27 -1.76
C HIS A 507 -32.33 1.96 -0.48
N THR A 508 -32.92 1.15 0.41
CA THR A 508 -32.28 0.76 1.68
C THR A 508 -31.95 -0.72 1.65
N TYR A 509 -30.70 -1.04 1.94
CA TYR A 509 -30.18 -2.41 2.00
C TYR A 509 -29.75 -2.74 3.43
N TYR A 510 -30.02 -3.97 3.84
CA TYR A 510 -29.59 -4.52 5.13
C TYR A 510 -28.67 -5.72 4.87
N SER A 511 -27.53 -5.75 5.51
CA SER A 511 -26.55 -6.81 5.32
C SER A 511 -26.10 -7.39 6.66
N LEU A 512 -26.22 -8.70 6.81
CA LEU A 512 -25.62 -9.45 7.90
C LEU A 512 -24.39 -10.17 7.39
N LEU A 513 -23.23 -9.89 7.99
CA LEU A 513 -21.92 -10.28 7.51
C LEU A 513 -21.16 -11.05 8.58
N PRO A 514 -21.46 -12.35 8.78
CA PRO A 514 -20.75 -13.19 9.72
C PRO A 514 -19.34 -13.51 9.26
N TYR A 515 -18.46 -13.78 10.22
CA TYR A 515 -17.10 -14.25 9.98
C TYR A 515 -16.61 -15.12 11.13
N VAL A 516 -15.72 -16.07 10.79
CA VAL A 516 -15.08 -16.99 11.72
C VAL A 516 -13.62 -17.15 11.32
N ASN A 517 -12.71 -17.04 12.29
CA ASN A 517 -11.30 -17.32 12.12
C ASN A 517 -10.84 -18.27 13.23
N GLY A 518 -10.32 -19.42 12.84
CA GLY A 518 -9.73 -20.40 13.73
C GLY A 518 -8.27 -20.63 13.39
N PHE A 519 -7.42 -20.68 14.41
CA PHE A 519 -6.00 -20.96 14.28
C PHE A 519 -5.61 -22.01 15.32
N TRP A 520 -4.88 -23.05 14.89
CA TRP A 520 -4.38 -24.10 15.76
C TRP A 520 -2.91 -24.38 15.45
N ARG A 521 -2.09 -24.32 16.48
CA ARG A 521 -0.69 -24.74 16.43
C ARG A 521 -0.61 -26.24 16.75
N LEU A 522 -0.30 -27.06 15.77
CA LEU A 522 -0.16 -28.50 15.93
C LEU A 522 1.13 -28.85 16.71
N ASN A 523 2.22 -28.15 16.34
CA ASN A 523 3.53 -28.20 17.00
C ASN A 523 4.28 -26.88 16.72
N PRO A 524 5.51 -26.67 17.24
CA PRO A 524 6.27 -25.43 17.02
C PRO A 524 6.50 -25.08 15.55
N ASN A 525 6.46 -26.06 14.65
CA ASN A 525 6.74 -25.90 13.23
C ASN A 525 5.50 -25.94 12.33
N ASN A 526 4.34 -26.35 12.86
CA ASN A 526 3.14 -26.57 12.05
C ASN A 526 1.91 -25.94 12.65
N SER A 527 1.11 -25.29 11.82
CA SER A 527 -0.18 -24.73 12.22
C SER A 527 -1.22 -24.83 11.10
N ILE A 528 -2.48 -24.80 11.48
CA ILE A 528 -3.65 -24.77 10.60
C ILE A 528 -4.45 -23.51 10.88
N LYS A 529 -4.91 -22.86 9.83
CA LYS A 529 -5.82 -21.70 9.88
C LYS A 529 -7.05 -22.00 9.03
N LEU A 530 -8.21 -21.75 9.59
CA LEU A 530 -9.52 -21.83 8.94
C LEU A 530 -10.17 -20.45 9.01
N ALA A 531 -10.66 -19.94 7.89
CA ALA A 531 -11.33 -18.66 7.84
C ALA A 531 -12.58 -18.75 6.97
N TYR A 532 -13.65 -18.12 7.45
CA TYR A 532 -14.86 -17.83 6.69
C TYR A 532 -15.21 -16.35 6.85
N SER A 533 -15.66 -15.72 5.79
CA SER A 533 -16.20 -14.37 5.86
C SER A 533 -17.18 -14.11 4.73
N ARG A 534 -18.30 -13.44 5.04
CA ARG A 534 -19.23 -12.86 4.09
C ARG A 534 -18.92 -11.38 3.89
N ARG A 535 -18.91 -10.93 2.63
CA ARG A 535 -18.59 -9.55 2.21
C ARG A 535 -19.63 -9.01 1.23
N VAL A 536 -19.71 -7.67 1.14
CA VAL A 536 -20.54 -6.96 0.17
C VAL A 536 -19.67 -6.43 -0.94
N ILE A 537 -20.13 -6.53 -2.18
CA ILE A 537 -19.56 -5.87 -3.36
C ILE A 537 -20.58 -4.83 -3.83
N ARG A 538 -20.22 -3.55 -3.71
CA ARG A 538 -21.12 -2.46 -4.12
C ARG A 538 -20.84 -2.01 -5.53
N PRO A 539 -21.85 -1.56 -6.27
CA PRO A 539 -21.64 -0.86 -7.54
C PRO A 539 -20.75 0.36 -7.30
N SER A 540 -19.81 0.63 -8.20
CA SER A 540 -19.06 1.88 -8.20
C SER A 540 -19.91 3.03 -8.75
N THR A 541 -19.55 4.28 -8.46
CA THR A 541 -20.22 5.46 -9.01
C THR A 541 -20.17 5.50 -10.53
N ASP A 542 -19.07 5.03 -11.14
CA ASP A 542 -18.95 4.94 -12.60
C ASP A 542 -19.91 3.91 -13.19
N GLN A 543 -20.11 2.79 -12.49
CA GLN A 543 -21.12 1.79 -12.90
C GLN A 543 -22.57 2.30 -12.78
N LEU A 544 -22.81 3.25 -11.89
CA LEU A 544 -24.14 3.85 -11.69
C LEU A 544 -24.37 5.09 -12.56
N ASN A 545 -23.31 5.74 -13.07
CA ASN A 545 -23.41 6.98 -13.84
C ASN A 545 -24.18 6.74 -15.16
N PRO A 546 -25.37 7.34 -15.34
CA PRO A 546 -26.21 7.10 -16.51
C PRO A 546 -25.70 7.77 -17.79
N MET A 547 -24.61 8.52 -17.72
CA MET A 547 -24.00 9.17 -18.89
C MET A 547 -23.67 8.13 -19.96
N VAL A 548 -24.06 8.43 -21.20
CA VAL A 548 -23.69 7.64 -22.36
C VAL A 548 -22.39 8.18 -22.92
N SER A 549 -21.38 7.35 -23.01
CA SER A 549 -20.03 7.68 -23.42
C SER A 549 -19.59 6.85 -24.62
N ALA A 550 -18.92 7.47 -25.58
CA ALA A 550 -18.36 6.75 -26.72
C ALA A 550 -17.10 5.98 -26.32
N VAL A 551 -17.10 4.68 -26.57
CA VAL A 551 -15.87 3.87 -26.48
C VAL A 551 -15.16 3.84 -27.83
N ASP A 552 -15.93 3.63 -28.88
CA ASP A 552 -15.52 3.78 -30.28
C ASP A 552 -16.74 4.13 -31.14
N SER A 553 -16.59 4.21 -32.47
CA SER A 553 -17.69 4.52 -33.37
C SER A 553 -18.83 3.49 -33.40
N GLN A 554 -18.65 2.33 -32.80
CA GLN A 554 -19.60 1.22 -32.78
C GLN A 554 -20.01 0.84 -31.36
N ILE A 555 -19.29 1.29 -30.33
CA ILE A 555 -19.54 0.96 -28.94
C ILE A 555 -19.82 2.21 -28.14
N ILE A 556 -20.92 2.20 -27.44
CA ILE A 556 -21.22 3.16 -26.37
C ILE A 556 -21.21 2.45 -25.01
N ALA A 557 -20.73 3.14 -23.99
CA ALA A 557 -20.79 2.70 -22.60
C ALA A 557 -21.81 3.56 -21.86
N LYS A 558 -22.58 2.95 -20.97
CA LYS A 558 -23.48 3.65 -20.04
C LYS A 558 -23.55 2.90 -18.73
N GLY A 559 -23.66 3.61 -17.63
CA GLY A 559 -23.89 3.00 -16.33
C GLY A 559 -25.35 2.53 -16.16
N ASN A 560 -25.63 1.90 -15.02
CA ASN A 560 -26.93 1.36 -14.68
C ASN A 560 -27.32 1.72 -13.23
N MET A 561 -28.22 2.66 -13.08
CA MET A 561 -28.71 3.12 -11.77
C MET A 561 -29.49 2.06 -10.98
N ASN A 562 -29.91 0.95 -11.63
CA ASN A 562 -30.68 -0.12 -11.01
C ASN A 562 -29.78 -1.24 -10.40
N LEU A 563 -28.46 -1.06 -10.39
CA LEU A 563 -27.57 -2.05 -9.78
C LEU A 563 -27.82 -2.17 -8.29
N ILE A 564 -27.82 -3.41 -7.82
CA ILE A 564 -27.90 -3.76 -6.40
C ILE A 564 -26.57 -4.32 -5.90
N PRO A 565 -26.29 -4.26 -4.59
CA PRO A 565 -25.09 -4.87 -4.02
C PRO A 565 -25.05 -6.38 -4.24
N ALA A 566 -23.88 -6.89 -4.60
CA ALA A 566 -23.57 -8.32 -4.66
C ALA A 566 -22.95 -8.80 -3.34
N TYR A 567 -22.97 -10.11 -3.10
CA TYR A 567 -22.37 -10.72 -1.92
C TYR A 567 -21.32 -11.76 -2.29
N ARG A 568 -20.36 -11.94 -1.40
CA ARG A 568 -19.28 -12.91 -1.55
C ARG A 568 -19.03 -13.65 -0.24
N ASP A 569 -19.17 -14.98 -0.28
CA ASP A 569 -18.86 -15.89 0.81
C ASP A 569 -17.50 -16.56 0.52
N ASN A 570 -16.52 -16.35 1.38
CA ASN A 570 -15.14 -16.81 1.20
C ASN A 570 -14.76 -17.80 2.31
N PHE A 571 -14.31 -19.00 1.92
CA PHE A 571 -13.79 -20.04 2.77
C PHE A 571 -12.32 -20.26 2.45
N GLN A 572 -11.48 -20.33 3.48
CA GLN A 572 -10.04 -20.55 3.34
C GLN A 572 -9.54 -21.55 4.36
N LEU A 573 -8.70 -22.49 3.91
CA LEU A 573 -7.93 -23.40 4.75
C LEU A 573 -6.46 -23.20 4.42
N THR A 574 -5.65 -22.85 5.39
CA THR A 574 -4.19 -22.66 5.22
C THR A 574 -3.46 -23.58 6.20
N TYR A 575 -2.47 -24.31 5.68
CA TYR A 575 -1.54 -25.08 6.50
C TYR A 575 -0.18 -24.41 6.42
N ASN A 576 0.44 -24.16 7.56
CA ASN A 576 1.76 -23.54 7.61
C ASN A 576 2.78 -24.56 8.10
N TRP A 577 3.85 -24.73 7.35
CA TRP A 577 4.91 -25.65 7.67
C TRP A 577 6.25 -24.93 7.65
N LYS A 578 6.91 -24.87 8.81
CA LYS A 578 8.23 -24.28 8.99
C LYS A 578 9.28 -25.38 9.06
N ILE A 579 10.26 -25.31 8.17
CA ILE A 579 11.44 -26.18 8.15
C ILE A 579 12.64 -25.29 8.44
N SER A 580 13.45 -25.63 9.43
CA SER A 580 14.61 -24.84 9.82
C SER A 580 15.79 -25.77 10.11
N HIS A 581 16.88 -25.61 9.36
CA HIS A 581 18.13 -26.35 9.55
C HIS A 581 19.31 -25.42 9.29
N LYS A 582 20.13 -25.15 10.32
CA LYS A 582 21.28 -24.22 10.29
C LYS A 582 20.91 -22.87 9.65
N SER A 583 21.50 -22.53 8.49
CA SER A 583 21.25 -21.29 7.74
C SER A 583 20.08 -21.37 6.75
N LEU A 584 19.41 -22.53 6.67
CA LEU A 584 18.28 -22.75 5.78
C LEU A 584 16.97 -22.63 6.56
N VAL A 585 16.09 -21.77 6.13
CA VAL A 585 14.74 -21.63 6.67
C VAL A 585 13.75 -21.62 5.51
N PHE A 586 12.77 -22.51 5.58
CA PHE A 586 11.64 -22.55 4.68
C PHE A 586 10.34 -22.41 5.47
N ASN A 587 9.50 -21.49 5.08
CA ASN A 587 8.11 -21.44 5.53
C ASN A 587 7.24 -21.69 4.30
N LEU A 588 6.54 -22.80 4.32
CA LEU A 588 5.63 -23.23 3.27
C LEU A 588 4.19 -23.03 3.76
N SER A 589 3.36 -22.35 2.99
CA SER A 589 1.97 -22.07 3.36
C SER A 589 1.03 -22.45 2.21
N PRO A 590 0.75 -23.76 2.03
CA PRO A 590 -0.31 -24.20 1.13
C PRO A 590 -1.67 -23.74 1.63
N GLN A 591 -2.52 -23.29 0.72
CA GLN A 591 -3.85 -22.79 0.97
C GLN A 591 -4.84 -23.42 -0.01
N LEU A 592 -6.02 -23.78 0.47
CA LEU A 592 -7.20 -24.07 -0.32
C LEU A 592 -8.25 -22.98 -0.07
N PHE A 593 -8.97 -22.60 -1.11
CA PHE A 593 -10.03 -21.61 -0.99
C PHE A 593 -11.21 -21.96 -1.90
N TYR A 594 -12.39 -21.53 -1.43
CA TYR A 594 -13.64 -21.54 -2.16
C TYR A 594 -14.36 -20.20 -1.94
N GLU A 595 -14.82 -19.57 -3.01
CA GLU A 595 -15.56 -18.32 -2.95
C GLU A 595 -16.84 -18.43 -3.77
N ASN A 596 -17.99 -18.17 -3.14
CA ASN A 596 -19.29 -18.10 -3.79
C ASN A 596 -19.71 -16.64 -3.94
N LYS A 597 -20.19 -16.25 -5.12
CA LYS A 597 -20.59 -14.88 -5.46
C LYS A 597 -22.06 -14.88 -5.86
N THR A 598 -22.84 -14.03 -5.23
CA THR A 598 -24.29 -13.91 -5.48
C THR A 598 -24.62 -12.51 -5.99
N GLY A 599 -25.39 -12.41 -7.08
CA GLY A 599 -25.76 -11.14 -7.69
C GLY A 599 -24.57 -10.40 -8.31
N LEU A 600 -23.64 -11.14 -8.89
CA LEU A 600 -22.38 -10.63 -9.44
C LEU A 600 -22.62 -9.48 -10.44
N ILE A 601 -21.92 -8.36 -10.27
CA ILE A 601 -21.97 -7.22 -11.21
C ILE A 601 -20.92 -7.46 -12.31
N GLN A 602 -21.41 -7.51 -13.56
CA GLN A 602 -20.56 -7.72 -14.74
C GLN A 602 -20.91 -6.69 -15.82
N THR A 603 -19.93 -6.24 -16.57
CA THR A 603 -20.17 -5.43 -17.75
C THR A 603 -20.50 -6.31 -18.93
N ILE A 604 -21.67 -6.10 -19.52
CA ILE A 604 -22.18 -6.85 -20.66
C ILE A 604 -22.08 -5.96 -21.89
N LEU A 605 -21.46 -6.50 -22.93
CA LEU A 605 -21.46 -5.90 -24.26
C LEU A 605 -22.52 -6.60 -25.12
N SER A 606 -23.58 -5.90 -25.49
CA SER A 606 -24.70 -6.41 -26.30
C SER A 606 -24.98 -5.48 -27.48
N LYS A 607 -25.53 -6.04 -28.59
CA LYS A 607 -25.94 -5.23 -29.75
C LYS A 607 -27.36 -4.71 -29.54
N ASN A 608 -27.51 -3.39 -29.56
CA ASN A 608 -28.85 -2.76 -29.59
C ASN A 608 -29.42 -2.89 -31.01
N THR A 609 -30.56 -3.61 -31.13
CA THR A 609 -31.17 -3.89 -32.42
C THR A 609 -31.81 -2.66 -33.08
N VAL A 610 -32.10 -1.61 -32.30
CA VAL A 610 -32.72 -0.37 -32.79
C VAL A 610 -31.68 0.57 -33.36
N THR A 611 -30.57 0.78 -32.61
CA THR A 611 -29.50 1.72 -33.01
C THR A 611 -28.41 1.05 -33.86
N GLY A 612 -28.31 -0.28 -33.84
CA GLY A 612 -27.24 -1.04 -34.45
C GLY A 612 -25.91 -0.98 -33.72
N LEU A 613 -25.79 -0.14 -32.68
CA LEU A 613 -24.56 0.04 -31.86
C LEU A 613 -24.46 -1.08 -30.82
N TYR A 614 -23.24 -1.31 -30.38
CA TYR A 614 -22.98 -2.16 -29.21
C TYR A 614 -23.04 -1.31 -27.94
N GLU A 615 -23.76 -1.78 -26.93
CA GLU A 615 -23.88 -1.15 -25.62
C GLU A 615 -23.10 -1.93 -24.57
N SER A 616 -22.17 -1.27 -23.90
CA SER A 616 -21.42 -1.79 -22.75
C SER A 616 -22.07 -1.30 -21.48
N THR A 617 -22.78 -2.17 -20.74
CA THR A 617 -23.57 -1.79 -19.58
C THR A 617 -23.32 -2.73 -18.40
N PRO A 618 -22.99 -2.22 -17.19
CA PRO A 618 -22.88 -3.04 -15.99
C PRO A 618 -24.27 -3.56 -15.57
N THR A 619 -24.34 -4.83 -15.26
CA THR A 619 -25.59 -5.51 -14.92
C THR A 619 -25.36 -6.52 -13.80
N ASN A 620 -26.32 -6.67 -12.88
CA ASN A 620 -26.32 -7.79 -11.95
C ASN A 620 -26.65 -9.06 -12.72
N VAL A 621 -25.64 -9.86 -12.98
CA VAL A 621 -25.81 -11.21 -13.58
C VAL A 621 -26.15 -12.22 -12.48
N SER A 622 -26.34 -13.50 -12.82
CA SER A 622 -26.69 -14.53 -11.86
C SER A 622 -25.61 -14.73 -10.78
N ASN A 623 -25.14 -15.92 -10.59
CA ASN A 623 -24.16 -16.25 -9.56
C ASN A 623 -22.85 -16.70 -10.22
N GLY A 624 -21.84 -16.82 -9.42
CA GLY A 624 -20.58 -17.41 -9.85
C GLY A 624 -19.83 -17.97 -8.65
N TYR A 625 -18.86 -18.79 -8.91
CA TYR A 625 -17.97 -19.29 -7.87
C TYR A 625 -16.54 -19.42 -8.37
N GLU A 626 -15.61 -19.38 -7.41
CA GLU A 626 -14.23 -19.71 -7.68
C GLU A 626 -13.70 -20.63 -6.58
N TYR A 627 -12.81 -21.53 -6.97
CA TYR A 627 -12.06 -22.35 -6.03
C TYR A 627 -10.65 -22.60 -6.55
N GLY A 628 -9.77 -22.94 -5.64
CA GLY A 628 -8.41 -23.20 -6.04
C GLY A 628 -7.45 -23.46 -4.91
N SER A 629 -6.18 -23.41 -5.25
CA SER A 629 -5.09 -23.57 -4.32
C SER A 629 -4.04 -22.48 -4.49
N ALA A 630 -3.35 -22.17 -3.41
CA ALA A 630 -2.18 -21.30 -3.44
C ALA A 630 -1.06 -21.91 -2.61
N LEU A 631 0.18 -21.59 -2.97
CA LEU A 631 1.38 -21.98 -2.24
C LEU A 631 2.26 -20.75 -2.07
N ALA A 632 2.38 -20.26 -0.82
CA ALA A 632 3.36 -19.25 -0.49
C ALA A 632 4.62 -19.94 0.09
N VAL A 633 5.77 -19.52 -0.41
CA VAL A 633 7.10 -20.02 0.00
C VAL A 633 7.92 -18.81 0.44
N ASN A 634 8.35 -18.82 1.69
CA ASN A 634 9.29 -17.83 2.21
C ASN A 634 10.54 -18.57 2.66
N SER A 635 11.66 -18.30 2.06
CA SER A 635 12.87 -19.02 2.37
C SER A 635 14.09 -18.11 2.50
N GLN A 636 14.96 -18.50 3.42
CA GLN A 636 16.31 -18.00 3.56
C GLN A 636 17.27 -19.12 3.22
N LEU A 637 18.03 -18.96 2.13
CA LEU A 637 18.99 -19.93 1.60
C LEU A 637 20.41 -19.36 1.77
N GLY A 638 20.96 -19.44 2.98
CA GLY A 638 22.19 -18.74 3.30
C GLY A 638 22.03 -17.22 3.12
N PRO A 639 22.78 -16.56 2.21
CA PRO A 639 22.66 -15.12 1.97
C PRO A 639 21.45 -14.76 1.07
N ILE A 640 20.83 -15.73 0.40
CA ILE A 640 19.75 -15.51 -0.56
C ILE A 640 18.41 -15.58 0.16
N MET A 641 17.59 -14.56 0.01
CA MET A 641 16.20 -14.56 0.39
C MET A 641 15.36 -14.82 -0.87
N LEU A 642 14.41 -15.75 -0.77
CA LEU A 642 13.48 -16.09 -1.83
C LEU A 642 12.06 -16.08 -1.27
N ASN A 643 11.20 -15.26 -1.87
CA ASN A 643 9.76 -15.23 -1.63
C ASN A 643 9.05 -15.60 -2.93
N SER A 644 8.16 -16.56 -2.87
CA SER A 644 7.41 -17.01 -4.04
C SER A 644 5.96 -17.28 -3.65
N ASN A 645 5.03 -16.93 -4.51
CA ASN A 645 3.63 -17.22 -4.36
C ASN A 645 3.07 -17.72 -5.67
N PHE A 646 2.55 -18.92 -5.67
CA PHE A 646 1.83 -19.50 -6.79
C PHE A 646 0.36 -19.67 -6.39
N ARG A 647 -0.57 -19.23 -7.25
CA ARG A 647 -2.01 -19.38 -7.05
C ARG A 647 -2.64 -19.95 -8.30
N TYR A 648 -3.43 -21.00 -8.16
CA TYR A 648 -4.29 -21.56 -9.19
C TYR A 648 -5.74 -21.33 -8.80
N THR A 649 -6.57 -20.86 -9.74
CA THR A 649 -7.98 -20.54 -9.53
C THR A 649 -8.81 -21.08 -10.70
N PHE A 650 -9.85 -21.79 -10.40
CA PHE A 650 -10.92 -22.10 -11.34
C PHE A 650 -12.08 -21.14 -11.09
N TYR A 651 -12.54 -20.47 -12.14
CA TYR A 651 -13.67 -19.54 -12.15
C TYR A 651 -14.83 -20.16 -12.89
N HIS A 652 -16.03 -19.95 -12.38
CA HIS A 652 -17.29 -20.23 -13.04
C HIS A 652 -18.26 -19.07 -12.87
N ILE A 653 -18.90 -18.67 -13.96
CA ILE A 653 -19.97 -17.68 -14.01
C ILE A 653 -21.17 -18.37 -14.67
N ASP A 654 -22.31 -18.33 -13.98
CA ASP A 654 -23.55 -18.91 -14.48
C ASP A 654 -24.05 -18.17 -15.74
N ALA A 655 -24.82 -18.85 -16.54
CA ALA A 655 -25.52 -18.23 -17.68
C ALA A 655 -26.45 -17.09 -17.22
N TYR A 656 -26.53 -16.03 -18.01
CA TYR A 656 -27.42 -14.91 -17.76
C TYR A 656 -28.23 -14.55 -19.02
N LEU A 657 -29.49 -14.87 -18.97
CA LEU A 657 -30.40 -14.73 -20.12
C LEU A 657 -29.79 -15.34 -21.39
N ASP A 658 -30.27 -14.95 -22.57
CA ASP A 658 -29.69 -15.37 -23.85
C ASP A 658 -28.39 -14.57 -24.22
N GLN A 659 -27.95 -13.69 -23.36
CA GLN A 659 -26.83 -12.76 -23.64
C GLN A 659 -25.48 -13.34 -23.25
N ILE A 660 -25.39 -14.13 -22.16
CA ILE A 660 -24.16 -14.73 -21.67
C ILE A 660 -24.39 -16.23 -21.45
N ALA A 661 -23.67 -17.07 -22.17
CA ALA A 661 -23.57 -18.48 -21.84
C ALA A 661 -22.75 -18.68 -20.56
N ALA A 662 -23.03 -19.76 -19.82
CA ALA A 662 -22.20 -20.14 -18.69
C ALA A 662 -20.75 -20.28 -19.12
N MET A 663 -19.85 -19.71 -18.35
CA MET A 663 -18.41 -19.68 -18.68
C MET A 663 -17.59 -20.22 -17.53
N SER A 664 -16.63 -21.07 -17.87
CA SER A 664 -15.65 -21.60 -16.91
C SER A 664 -14.25 -21.40 -17.44
N ARG A 665 -13.33 -21.04 -16.53
CA ARG A 665 -11.93 -20.83 -16.88
C ARG A 665 -11.00 -21.14 -15.72
N SER A 666 -9.88 -21.75 -16.04
CA SER A 666 -8.74 -21.86 -15.13
C SER A 666 -7.77 -20.69 -15.32
N SER A 667 -7.29 -20.14 -14.25
CA SER A 667 -6.24 -19.12 -14.20
C SER A 667 -5.18 -19.53 -13.20
N TRP A 668 -3.99 -19.00 -13.38
CA TRP A 668 -2.91 -19.15 -12.42
C TRP A 668 -2.09 -17.87 -12.36
N ASN A 669 -1.47 -17.63 -11.23
CA ASN A 669 -0.59 -16.49 -11.01
C ASN A 669 0.64 -16.96 -10.24
N TRP A 670 1.82 -16.54 -10.71
CA TRP A 670 3.09 -16.83 -10.05
C TRP A 670 3.88 -15.55 -9.88
N ASN A 671 4.15 -15.21 -8.62
CA ASN A 671 5.00 -14.10 -8.25
C ASN A 671 6.19 -14.63 -7.49
N SER A 672 7.39 -14.21 -7.85
CA SER A 672 8.60 -14.59 -7.15
C SER A 672 9.54 -13.40 -7.05
N PHE A 673 10.15 -13.27 -5.89
CA PHE A 673 11.15 -12.27 -5.59
C PHE A 673 12.35 -12.94 -4.93
N ALA A 674 13.54 -12.69 -5.46
CA ALA A 674 14.79 -13.15 -4.88
C ALA A 674 15.76 -11.98 -4.72
N MET A 675 16.54 -12.01 -3.66
CA MET A 675 17.58 -11.02 -3.42
C MET A 675 18.72 -11.58 -2.59
N SER A 676 19.91 -10.97 -2.72
CA SER A 676 21.03 -11.20 -1.83
C SER A 676 21.91 -9.97 -1.72
N GLN A 677 22.58 -9.85 -0.57
CA GLN A 677 23.68 -8.90 -0.40
C GLN A 677 24.96 -9.50 -0.96
N LEU A 678 25.75 -8.68 -1.63
CA LEU A 678 27.05 -8.98 -2.19
C LEU A 678 28.14 -8.20 -1.44
N PRO A 679 29.41 -8.59 -1.57
CA PRO A 679 30.53 -7.81 -1.05
C PRO A 679 30.50 -6.33 -1.50
N TYR A 680 31.20 -5.48 -0.78
CA TYR A 680 31.33 -4.04 -1.07
C TYR A 680 29.98 -3.28 -1.09
N ASN A 681 28.98 -3.72 -0.30
CA ASN A 681 27.64 -3.12 -0.21
C ASN A 681 26.85 -3.09 -1.55
N PHE A 682 27.14 -4.04 -2.43
CA PHE A 682 26.24 -4.32 -3.55
C PHE A 682 25.09 -5.22 -3.09
N ASN A 683 24.02 -5.16 -3.82
CA ASN A 683 22.91 -6.11 -3.73
C ASN A 683 22.35 -6.38 -5.11
N TRP A 684 21.87 -7.60 -5.33
CA TRP A 684 21.09 -7.93 -6.51
C TRP A 684 19.67 -8.29 -6.11
N MET A 685 18.74 -8.10 -7.04
CA MET A 685 17.36 -8.54 -6.92
C MET A 685 16.86 -9.07 -8.24
N ALA A 686 15.97 -10.04 -8.18
CA ALA A 686 15.23 -10.56 -9.32
C ALA A 686 13.76 -10.68 -8.94
N MET A 687 12.89 -10.31 -9.85
CA MET A 687 11.45 -10.45 -9.69
C MET A 687 10.83 -11.02 -10.94
N VAL A 688 9.87 -11.90 -10.75
CA VAL A 688 9.07 -12.51 -11.82
C VAL A 688 7.61 -12.42 -11.41
N ASN A 689 6.78 -11.93 -12.33
CA ASN A 689 5.32 -11.94 -12.20
C ASN A 689 4.75 -12.53 -13.50
N VAL A 690 4.08 -13.65 -13.39
CA VAL A 690 3.45 -14.32 -14.52
C VAL A 690 2.01 -14.61 -14.16
N SER A 691 1.09 -14.18 -15.01
CA SER A 691 -0.34 -14.45 -14.86
C SER A 691 -0.83 -15.29 -16.02
N GLY A 692 -1.60 -16.33 -15.73
CA GLY A 692 -2.40 -17.08 -16.68
C GLY A 692 -3.60 -16.28 -17.19
N PRO A 693 -4.46 -16.89 -18.00
CA PRO A 693 -5.65 -16.24 -18.54
C PRO A 693 -6.63 -15.90 -17.39
N VAL A 694 -7.23 -14.71 -17.44
CA VAL A 694 -8.22 -14.25 -16.46
C VAL A 694 -9.58 -14.10 -17.16
N LEU A 695 -10.63 -14.59 -16.51
CA LEU A 695 -12.03 -14.42 -16.92
C LEU A 695 -12.64 -13.25 -16.14
N ASP A 696 -13.14 -12.26 -16.86
CA ASP A 696 -13.89 -11.13 -16.30
C ASP A 696 -15.13 -10.86 -17.20
N GLY A 697 -16.30 -11.25 -16.74
CA GLY A 697 -17.51 -11.22 -17.53
C GLY A 697 -17.37 -12.02 -18.83
N GLN A 698 -17.59 -11.35 -19.96
CA GLN A 698 -17.42 -11.91 -21.31
C GLN A 698 -15.97 -11.90 -21.81
N THR A 699 -15.05 -11.27 -21.06
CA THR A 699 -13.69 -11.03 -21.48
C THR A 699 -12.74 -12.10 -20.92
N VAL A 700 -11.93 -12.67 -21.79
CA VAL A 700 -10.79 -13.53 -21.41
C VAL A 700 -9.49 -12.84 -21.80
N SER A 701 -8.70 -12.46 -20.81
CA SER A 701 -7.34 -11.97 -21.01
C SER A 701 -6.37 -13.12 -21.15
N LYS A 702 -5.40 -13.02 -22.05
CA LYS A 702 -4.32 -14.02 -22.17
C LYS A 702 -3.24 -13.78 -21.10
N ASN A 703 -2.30 -14.72 -21.07
CA ASN A 703 -1.15 -14.68 -20.15
C ASN A 703 -0.38 -13.36 -20.25
N SER A 704 0.03 -12.85 -19.11
CA SER A 704 0.99 -11.76 -19.01
C SER A 704 2.24 -12.22 -18.28
N MET A 705 3.40 -11.68 -18.66
CA MET A 705 4.67 -11.97 -18.03
C MET A 705 5.47 -10.68 -17.87
N MET A 706 5.96 -10.43 -16.66
CA MET A 706 6.87 -9.34 -16.35
C MET A 706 7.99 -9.88 -15.46
N TYR A 707 9.21 -9.54 -15.79
CA TYR A 707 10.37 -9.88 -14.97
C TYR A 707 11.35 -8.73 -14.93
N LEU A 708 12.06 -8.63 -13.81
CA LEU A 708 12.95 -7.53 -13.50
C LEU A 708 14.23 -8.08 -12.87
N LEU A 709 15.36 -7.57 -13.33
CA LEU A 709 16.67 -7.78 -12.71
C LEU A 709 17.20 -6.44 -12.21
N GLY A 710 17.72 -6.42 -11.00
CA GLY A 710 18.24 -5.20 -10.38
C GLY A 710 19.59 -5.40 -9.73
N LEU A 711 20.42 -4.36 -9.81
CA LEU A 711 21.68 -4.24 -9.10
C LEU A 711 21.69 -2.90 -8.36
N GLY A 712 21.94 -2.96 -7.06
CA GLY A 712 22.04 -1.77 -6.21
C GLY A 712 23.42 -1.63 -5.57
N LYS A 713 23.86 -0.40 -5.37
CA LYS A 713 25.05 -0.04 -4.61
C LYS A 713 24.67 0.93 -3.51
N GLN A 714 24.93 0.55 -2.27
CA GLN A 714 24.82 1.43 -1.11
C GLN A 714 26.16 2.10 -0.83
N PHE A 715 26.16 3.43 -0.70
CA PHE A 715 27.33 4.23 -0.39
C PHE A 715 27.40 4.56 1.12
N LYS A 716 28.58 4.95 1.60
CA LYS A 716 28.81 5.27 3.03
C LYS A 716 28.02 6.49 3.52
N ASN A 717 27.63 7.40 2.64
CA ASN A 717 26.82 8.60 2.93
C ASN A 717 25.30 8.34 2.98
N ASN A 718 24.87 7.09 3.19
CA ASN A 718 23.47 6.66 3.19
C ASN A 718 22.72 6.91 1.88
N SER A 719 23.46 7.08 0.76
CA SER A 719 22.82 7.06 -0.55
C SER A 719 22.85 5.68 -1.18
N THR A 720 21.90 5.41 -2.05
CA THR A 720 21.81 4.16 -2.82
C THR A 720 21.56 4.50 -4.29
N LEU A 721 22.35 3.94 -5.17
CA LEU A 721 22.11 3.95 -6.61
C LEU A 721 21.64 2.56 -7.02
N ARG A 722 20.54 2.48 -7.77
CA ARG A 722 19.97 1.21 -8.24
C ARG A 722 19.71 1.27 -9.73
N LEU A 723 20.21 0.26 -10.43
CA LEU A 723 19.89 -0.01 -11.83
C LEU A 723 18.97 -1.22 -11.89
N MET A 724 17.84 -1.10 -12.57
CA MET A 724 16.90 -2.19 -12.80
C MET A 724 16.63 -2.33 -14.30
N VAL A 725 16.51 -3.54 -14.80
CA VAL A 725 16.22 -3.86 -16.19
C VAL A 725 14.94 -4.66 -16.26
N TYR A 726 13.98 -4.16 -17.04
CA TYR A 726 12.66 -4.75 -17.24
C TYR A 726 12.63 -5.62 -18.50
N ASN A 727 12.09 -6.82 -18.34
CA ASN A 727 11.89 -7.79 -19.43
C ASN A 727 13.14 -7.90 -20.34
N PRO A 728 14.38 -8.11 -19.80
CA PRO A 728 15.61 -8.01 -20.58
C PRO A 728 15.62 -8.85 -21.86
N PHE A 729 14.88 -9.95 -21.92
CA PHE A 729 14.85 -10.87 -23.06
C PHE A 729 13.58 -10.72 -23.93
N SER A 730 12.79 -9.66 -23.75
CA SER A 730 11.60 -9.37 -24.55
C SER A 730 11.77 -8.04 -25.29
N ASN A 731 11.26 -7.94 -26.51
CA ASN A 731 11.17 -6.67 -27.25
C ASN A 731 9.97 -5.82 -26.79
N TYR A 732 9.15 -6.34 -25.88
CA TYR A 732 7.99 -5.65 -25.36
C TYR A 732 8.21 -5.28 -23.90
N PHE A 733 7.86 -4.07 -23.54
CA PHE A 733 7.69 -3.67 -22.14
C PHE A 733 6.48 -4.40 -21.54
N PHE A 734 5.34 -4.31 -22.24
CA PHE A 734 4.20 -5.19 -21.97
C PHE A 734 3.51 -5.60 -23.28
N ARG A 735 2.77 -6.69 -23.22
CA ARG A 735 1.85 -7.16 -24.26
C ARG A 735 0.66 -7.82 -23.58
N SER A 736 -0.54 -7.40 -23.97
CA SER A 736 -1.81 -7.95 -23.48
C SER A 736 -2.67 -8.35 -24.68
N THR A 737 -3.32 -9.50 -24.60
CA THR A 737 -4.33 -9.95 -25.56
C THR A 737 -5.58 -10.28 -24.78
N SER A 738 -6.71 -9.74 -25.20
CA SER A 738 -8.04 -10.07 -24.65
C SER A 738 -8.98 -10.54 -25.73
N THR A 739 -9.91 -11.40 -25.35
CA THR A 739 -10.95 -11.93 -26.23
C THR A 739 -12.29 -11.78 -25.55
N ILE A 740 -13.24 -11.13 -26.21
CA ILE A 740 -14.65 -11.06 -25.81
C ILE A 740 -15.41 -12.04 -26.72
N ARG A 741 -16.26 -12.86 -26.12
CA ARG A 741 -17.15 -13.79 -26.86
C ARG A 741 -18.56 -13.72 -26.29
N ASN A 742 -19.53 -13.56 -27.19
CA ASN A 742 -20.91 -13.76 -26.88
C ASN A 742 -21.58 -14.47 -28.08
N ASN A 743 -22.89 -14.69 -28.02
CA ASN A 743 -23.63 -15.40 -29.08
C ASN A 743 -23.66 -14.65 -30.42
N ASN A 744 -23.36 -13.34 -30.43
CA ASN A 744 -23.52 -12.48 -31.61
C ASN A 744 -22.20 -12.11 -32.26
N PHE A 745 -21.09 -12.11 -31.51
CA PHE A 745 -19.77 -11.71 -32.04
C PHE A 745 -18.59 -12.26 -31.26
N THR A 746 -17.43 -12.22 -31.87
CA THR A 746 -16.13 -12.43 -31.22
C THR A 746 -15.25 -11.21 -31.46
N GLN A 747 -14.63 -10.68 -30.39
CA GLN A 747 -13.65 -9.60 -30.51
C GLN A 747 -12.31 -10.04 -29.91
N VAL A 748 -11.24 -9.80 -30.64
CA VAL A 748 -9.86 -10.00 -30.17
C VAL A 748 -9.16 -8.67 -30.19
N SER A 749 -8.59 -8.28 -29.05
CA SER A 749 -7.84 -7.03 -28.88
C SER A 749 -6.42 -7.34 -28.41
N ASN A 750 -5.42 -6.72 -29.05
CA ASN A 750 -4.01 -6.80 -28.68
C ASN A 750 -3.51 -5.41 -28.36
N ASN A 751 -2.98 -5.22 -27.15
CA ASN A 751 -2.35 -3.98 -26.74
C ASN A 751 -0.90 -4.26 -26.38
N TYR A 752 0.04 -3.46 -26.89
CA TYR A 752 1.45 -3.67 -26.63
C TYR A 752 2.24 -2.36 -26.64
N LEU A 753 3.28 -2.33 -25.83
CA LEU A 753 4.31 -1.29 -25.83
C LEU A 753 5.65 -1.95 -26.15
N ARG A 754 6.22 -1.62 -27.32
CA ARG A 754 7.60 -2.01 -27.64
C ARG A 754 8.57 -1.17 -26.83
N LYS A 755 9.69 -1.74 -26.44
CA LYS A 755 10.75 -1.04 -25.73
C LYS A 755 11.98 -0.89 -26.61
N ASP A 756 12.60 0.29 -26.51
CA ASP A 756 13.91 0.57 -27.11
C ASP A 756 15.00 0.42 -26.01
N TYR A 757 14.61 0.73 -24.77
CA TYR A 757 15.51 0.73 -23.60
C TYR A 757 15.03 -0.30 -22.58
N GLY A 758 14.28 0.08 -21.56
CA GLY A 758 13.71 -0.83 -20.55
C GLY A 758 14.59 -0.98 -19.32
N PHE A 759 15.35 0.06 -18.98
CA PHE A 759 16.08 0.14 -17.72
C PHE A 759 15.54 1.28 -16.87
N MET A 760 15.66 1.15 -15.55
CA MET A 760 15.33 2.17 -14.56
C MET A 760 16.55 2.49 -13.74
N LEU A 761 16.87 3.76 -13.63
CA LEU A 761 17.87 4.27 -12.71
C LEU A 761 17.18 4.98 -11.55
N LEU A 762 17.54 4.61 -10.34
CA LEU A 762 16.96 5.16 -9.12
C LEU A 762 18.08 5.58 -8.17
N TYR A 763 18.08 6.84 -7.77
CA TYR A 763 18.97 7.38 -6.73
C TYR A 763 18.16 7.73 -5.50
N VAL A 764 18.57 7.21 -4.35
CA VAL A 764 17.94 7.43 -3.04
C VAL A 764 18.97 8.03 -2.12
N TYR A 765 18.59 9.07 -1.41
CA TYR A 765 19.38 9.66 -0.32
C TYR A 765 18.55 9.73 0.93
N SER A 766 19.11 9.30 2.06
CA SER A 766 18.45 9.41 3.35
C SER A 766 19.43 9.90 4.41
N PHE A 767 18.92 10.67 5.36
CA PHE A 767 19.70 11.15 6.47
C PHE A 767 18.93 11.05 7.78
N LYS A 768 19.66 10.99 8.87
CA LYS A 768 19.12 11.00 10.22
C LYS A 768 20.03 11.85 11.10
N LEU A 769 19.46 12.88 11.72
CA LEU A 769 20.11 13.77 12.66
C LEU A 769 19.38 13.68 14.00
N GLY A 770 20.14 13.52 15.09
CA GLY A 770 19.59 13.42 16.46
C GLY A 770 19.55 12.00 17.03
N ASN A 771 19.23 11.90 18.30
CA ASN A 771 19.43 10.71 19.13
C ASN A 771 18.30 9.68 19.01
N ASN A 772 18.65 8.39 19.11
CA ASN A 772 17.73 7.32 19.42
C ASN A 772 17.49 7.27 20.94
N MET A 773 16.29 7.49 21.43
CA MET A 773 15.91 7.09 22.79
C MET A 773 15.70 5.58 22.84
N VAL A 774 16.75 4.83 23.09
CA VAL A 774 16.76 3.36 23.10
C VAL A 774 15.93 2.79 24.27
N GLU A 775 15.84 3.51 25.40
CA GLU A 775 15.16 2.99 26.60
C GLU A 775 13.63 2.89 26.47
N ARG A 776 13.01 3.85 25.79
CA ARG A 776 11.54 3.81 25.60
C ARG A 776 11.11 2.74 24.60
N ALA A 777 11.96 2.46 23.62
CA ALA A 777 11.75 1.40 22.64
C ALA A 777 11.84 0.00 23.25
N LYS A 778 12.80 -0.25 24.15
CA LYS A 778 12.89 -1.52 24.88
C LYS A 778 11.67 -1.74 25.77
N ARG A 779 11.19 -0.71 26.48
CA ARG A 779 9.96 -0.82 27.28
C ARG A 779 8.72 -1.10 26.42
N THR A 780 8.63 -0.54 25.21
CA THR A 780 7.50 -0.77 24.31
C THR A 780 7.59 -2.12 23.61
N GLU A 781 8.79 -2.60 23.24
CA GLU A 781 9.01 -3.96 22.73
C GLU A 781 8.76 -5.03 23.80
N ASP A 782 9.23 -4.85 25.01
CA ASP A 782 8.97 -5.74 26.12
C ASP A 782 7.48 -5.72 26.53
N GLN A 783 6.81 -4.57 26.43
CA GLN A 783 5.37 -4.46 26.67
C GLN A 783 4.54 -5.03 25.51
N GLN A 784 4.94 -4.85 24.25
CA GLN A 784 4.28 -5.51 23.11
C GLN A 784 4.48 -7.02 23.12
N ASN A 785 5.67 -7.49 23.48
CA ASN A 785 5.95 -8.91 23.68
C ASN A 785 5.26 -9.46 24.95
N SER A 786 5.06 -8.64 25.99
CA SER A 786 4.38 -9.05 27.23
C SER A 786 2.86 -8.93 27.17
N SER A 787 2.31 -8.07 26.30
CA SER A 787 0.87 -7.88 26.14
C SER A 787 0.23 -8.82 25.12
N ASN A 788 1.03 -9.57 24.36
CA ASN A 788 0.52 -10.61 23.48
C ASN A 788 0.63 -11.97 24.20
N PRO A 789 -0.47 -12.52 24.76
CA PRO A 789 -0.43 -13.80 25.47
C PRO A 789 0.10 -14.97 24.62
N MET A 790 0.05 -14.82 23.27
CA MET A 790 0.62 -15.82 22.35
C MET A 790 2.16 -15.78 22.26
N LEU A 791 2.82 -14.68 22.63
CA LEU A 791 4.28 -14.57 22.64
C LEU A 791 4.92 -15.00 23.98
N LYS A 792 4.11 -15.18 25.03
CA LYS A 792 4.55 -15.65 26.36
C LYS A 792 4.56 -17.17 26.54
N MET A 793 4.36 -17.96 25.48
CA MET A 793 4.61 -19.39 25.64
C MET A 793 6.12 -19.64 25.81
N PRO A 794 6.56 -20.32 26.87
CA PRO A 794 7.97 -20.61 27.08
C PRO A 794 8.52 -21.40 25.90
N VAL A 795 9.57 -20.89 25.28
CA VAL A 795 10.44 -21.66 24.39
C VAL A 795 11.25 -22.58 25.30
N GLY A 796 10.64 -23.70 25.69
CA GLY A 796 11.28 -24.63 26.57
C GLY A 796 10.30 -25.71 27.02
N LEU A 797 10.18 -26.72 26.23
CA LEU A 797 10.15 -28.18 26.54
C LEU A 797 9.91 -28.93 25.23
#